data_ae5e6c2dda9421abbc94d9626fac70d3
#
_entry.id   ae5e6c2dda9421abbc94d9626fac70d3
#
_cell.length_a   1.000
_cell.length_b   1.000
_cell.length_c   1.000
_cell.angle_alpha   90.00
_cell.angle_beta   90.00
_cell.angle_gamma   90.00
#
_symmetry.space_group_name_H-M   'P 1'
#
loop_
_entity.id
_entity.type
_entity.pdbx_description
1 polymer ?
#
loop_
_entity_poly.entity_id
_entity_poly.type
_entity_poly.pdbx_seq_one_letter_code
_entity_poly.pdbx_strand_id
1 'polypeptide(L)'
;MDIMEDTILKYFKKHKRFITKEKLKQRLEIKGEKQTTYFLQALNTLVENGSLFFDIKKGYCLFENKLGYAFGSLEVNKTGNGFIHTKDNYIIMIKKEDLNGALDGDNVIIGSIVPHTKKDYLGKVEKVVKRKTGNVICEVIGNGLSASLKSYNQNEQVPVYVHKNQLKDLVAGELVLVNVGVDKRGDQYEATIEKVIGHKSDVNIDLNLIYEEYDIPIDFNKKTLEEAKELPTEVREEEIVNRVDLRDKDIITIDCDNTKDRDDAVYVEKLDNGHYILYTSISHVSYYVKRDSDLYKEAKLRSTSHYPLNTCNPMFPPELSNGICSLNPNVDRLTRTCEIEFDEEGNVLDYHIYPSVINSRMAMKYSEVNKVLEGEVVEGYEPYVDSLQIMSELCDLLERKREERNYLDFDIPDLEVVQSKTGEIEKIVELTSGKAEKIIENFMLITGTTVAEHYSWLPFIYRVHESPNPETVMNVIKILRTSGIKIPKYSNIDEMTLKEVLDKVNTKDEARLIREMLLKSMKRARYDVYNVGHFALQLPKYCHFTSPIRRFPDFSIHMLLDEIEKLDYSPDSIGMLEKELFDIANHASNMEKKAQEVEQDALKMAMAQYMEKHIGEGYDAVITDVYPRGIFVRTNELISGKVRFDSIPGDRYYYNSKENAVVGKKHKKKYKIGNKVYVVVKDASKVNRTVDFAISNSRVLKKEKSK
;
A
#
# COMPACT_ATOMS: atom_id res chain seq x y z
N MET A 1 5.69 -31.57 -16.90
CA MET A 1 5.02 -31.86 -15.62
C MET A 1 3.55 -32.16 -15.87
N ASP A 2 2.86 -31.35 -16.60
CA ASP A 2 1.42 -31.48 -16.92
C ASP A 2 0.99 -32.83 -17.53
N ILE A 3 1.84 -33.46 -18.36
CA ILE A 3 1.55 -34.77 -18.97
C ILE A 3 1.50 -35.90 -17.92
N MET A 4 2.36 -35.85 -16.91
CA MET A 4 2.39 -36.86 -15.84
C MET A 4 1.17 -36.70 -14.91
N GLU A 5 0.82 -35.49 -14.57
CA GLU A 5 -0.36 -35.16 -13.77
C GLU A 5 -1.65 -35.62 -14.46
N ASP A 6 -1.78 -35.33 -15.74
CA ASP A 6 -2.90 -35.77 -16.58
C ASP A 6 -2.99 -37.31 -16.65
N THR A 7 -1.87 -37.98 -16.76
CA THR A 7 -1.80 -39.47 -16.80
C THR A 7 -2.30 -40.07 -15.49
N ILE A 8 -1.84 -39.50 -14.35
CA ILE A 8 -2.26 -39.93 -13.01
C ILE A 8 -3.77 -39.64 -12.82
N LEU A 9 -4.25 -38.46 -13.17
CA LEU A 9 -5.67 -38.11 -13.05
C LEU A 9 -6.58 -38.99 -13.93
N LYS A 10 -6.17 -39.31 -15.17
CA LYS A 10 -6.89 -40.24 -16.06
C LYS A 10 -6.99 -41.63 -15.45
N TYR A 11 -5.93 -42.12 -14.80
CA TYR A 11 -5.97 -43.38 -14.08
C TYR A 11 -7.01 -43.37 -12.96
N PHE A 12 -7.01 -42.33 -12.11
CA PHE A 12 -7.95 -42.23 -10.98
C PHE A 12 -9.39 -41.96 -11.40
N LYS A 13 -9.63 -41.22 -12.48
CA LYS A 13 -10.99 -41.03 -13.06
C LYS A 13 -11.58 -42.39 -13.52
N LYS A 14 -10.74 -43.30 -14.00
CA LYS A 14 -11.15 -44.65 -14.44
C LYS A 14 -11.27 -45.62 -13.26
N HIS A 15 -10.43 -45.48 -12.22
CA HIS A 15 -10.33 -46.42 -11.12
C HIS A 15 -10.55 -45.70 -9.78
N LYS A 16 -11.79 -45.39 -9.45
CA LYS A 16 -12.25 -44.61 -8.29
C LYS A 16 -11.99 -45.32 -6.92
N ARG A 17 -10.80 -45.84 -6.66
CA ARG A 17 -10.41 -46.54 -5.44
C ARG A 17 -9.05 -46.11 -4.96
N PHE A 18 -8.77 -46.35 -3.68
CA PHE A 18 -7.46 -46.14 -3.10
C PHE A 18 -6.43 -47.06 -3.72
N ILE A 19 -5.23 -46.52 -3.97
CA ILE A 19 -4.05 -47.28 -4.44
C ILE A 19 -2.78 -46.71 -3.81
N THR A 20 -1.88 -47.62 -3.39
CA THR A 20 -0.59 -47.21 -2.84
C THR A 20 0.34 -46.67 -3.94
N LYS A 21 1.30 -45.85 -3.56
CA LYS A 21 2.28 -45.24 -4.45
C LYS A 21 3.00 -46.27 -5.33
N GLU A 22 3.44 -47.39 -4.70
CA GLU A 22 4.17 -48.47 -5.34
C GLU A 22 3.31 -49.15 -6.41
N LYS A 23 2.07 -49.48 -6.06
CA LYS A 23 1.13 -50.10 -7.01
C LYS A 23 0.74 -49.16 -8.14
N LEU A 24 0.59 -47.84 -7.87
CA LEU A 24 0.28 -46.84 -8.90
C LEU A 24 1.48 -46.69 -9.86
N LYS A 25 2.71 -46.63 -9.33
CA LYS A 25 3.96 -46.58 -10.10
C LYS A 25 4.06 -47.79 -11.05
N GLN A 26 3.74 -48.99 -10.54
CA GLN A 26 3.71 -50.22 -11.34
C GLN A 26 2.66 -50.19 -12.44
N ARG A 27 1.43 -49.70 -12.12
CA ARG A 27 0.32 -49.63 -13.08
C ARG A 27 0.53 -48.61 -14.21
N LEU A 28 1.29 -47.56 -13.91
CA LEU A 28 1.64 -46.52 -14.90
C LEU A 28 2.99 -46.82 -15.59
N GLU A 29 3.59 -47.99 -15.33
CA GLU A 29 4.83 -48.44 -15.94
C GLU A 29 6.02 -47.47 -15.80
N ILE A 30 6.08 -46.71 -14.69
CA ILE A 30 7.10 -45.69 -14.42
C ILE A 30 8.44 -46.40 -14.13
N LYS A 31 9.44 -46.20 -15.01
CA LYS A 31 10.77 -46.81 -14.90
C LYS A 31 11.88 -45.75 -14.90
N GLY A 32 12.98 -46.04 -14.19
CA GLY A 32 14.15 -45.16 -14.07
C GLY A 32 13.97 -44.00 -13.07
N GLU A 33 15.06 -43.41 -12.63
CA GLU A 33 15.09 -42.37 -11.60
C GLU A 33 14.39 -41.08 -12.01
N LYS A 34 14.68 -40.60 -13.23
CA LYS A 34 14.12 -39.34 -13.73
C LYS A 34 12.58 -39.36 -13.82
N GLN A 35 12.02 -40.45 -14.37
CA GLN A 35 10.56 -40.61 -14.43
C GLN A 35 9.95 -40.79 -13.03
N THR A 36 10.66 -41.46 -12.12
CA THR A 36 10.23 -41.62 -10.72
C THR A 36 10.16 -40.27 -10.01
N THR A 37 11.14 -39.40 -10.21
CA THR A 37 11.14 -38.04 -9.64
C THR A 37 9.98 -37.22 -10.16
N TYR A 38 9.73 -37.20 -11.46
CA TYR A 38 8.55 -36.51 -12.05
C TYR A 38 7.22 -37.08 -11.54
N PHE A 39 7.12 -38.38 -11.39
CA PHE A 39 5.93 -39.04 -10.85
C PHE A 39 5.66 -38.62 -9.39
N LEU A 40 6.71 -38.59 -8.57
CA LEU A 40 6.56 -38.15 -7.17
C LEU A 40 6.20 -36.68 -7.05
N GLN A 41 6.80 -35.83 -7.86
CA GLN A 41 6.47 -34.42 -7.93
C GLN A 41 5.00 -34.22 -8.37
N ALA A 42 4.57 -34.90 -9.43
CA ALA A 42 3.18 -34.84 -9.92
C ALA A 42 2.18 -35.33 -8.87
N LEU A 43 2.48 -36.42 -8.11
CA LEU A 43 1.62 -36.88 -7.02
C LEU A 43 1.50 -35.82 -5.91
N ASN A 44 2.61 -35.20 -5.53
CA ASN A 44 2.59 -34.16 -4.51
C ASN A 44 1.78 -32.93 -4.98
N THR A 45 2.00 -32.46 -6.20
CA THR A 45 1.23 -31.36 -6.80
C THR A 45 -0.27 -31.66 -6.83
N LEU A 46 -0.66 -32.88 -7.21
CA LEU A 46 -2.07 -33.29 -7.26
C LEU A 46 -2.73 -33.41 -5.88
N VAL A 47 -1.96 -33.71 -4.84
CA VAL A 47 -2.44 -33.65 -3.45
C VAL A 47 -2.53 -32.21 -2.97
N GLU A 48 -1.52 -31.39 -3.24
CA GLU A 48 -1.45 -29.98 -2.84
C GLU A 48 -2.55 -29.10 -3.47
N ASN A 49 -2.98 -29.42 -4.69
CA ASN A 49 -4.06 -28.74 -5.37
C ASN A 49 -5.45 -29.36 -5.13
N GLY A 50 -5.54 -30.40 -4.29
CA GLY A 50 -6.80 -31.06 -3.93
C GLY A 50 -7.41 -31.93 -5.02
N SER A 51 -6.67 -32.28 -6.07
CA SER A 51 -7.14 -33.24 -7.07
C SER A 51 -7.11 -34.67 -6.56
N LEU A 52 -6.15 -35.01 -5.69
CA LEU A 52 -6.02 -36.29 -5.02
C LEU A 52 -6.07 -36.14 -3.50
N PHE A 53 -6.66 -37.12 -2.86
CA PHE A 53 -6.63 -37.33 -1.40
C PHE A 53 -5.58 -38.39 -1.06
N PHE A 54 -4.76 -38.14 -0.03
CA PHE A 54 -3.76 -39.10 0.46
C PHE A 54 -4.08 -39.53 1.89
N ASP A 55 -4.20 -40.86 2.07
CA ASP A 55 -4.33 -41.54 3.37
C ASP A 55 -3.10 -42.38 3.62
N ILE A 56 -2.51 -42.31 4.83
CA ILE A 56 -1.27 -42.97 5.18
C ILE A 56 -1.37 -44.52 5.04
N LYS A 57 -2.55 -45.07 5.35
CA LYS A 57 -2.76 -46.53 5.31
C LYS A 57 -3.25 -47.03 3.97
N LYS A 58 -4.05 -46.23 3.26
CA LYS A 58 -4.78 -46.63 2.04
C LYS A 58 -4.11 -46.14 0.75
N GLY A 59 -3.26 -45.11 0.82
CA GLY A 59 -2.62 -44.48 -0.33
C GLY A 59 -3.46 -43.34 -0.94
N TYR A 60 -3.44 -43.21 -2.26
CA TYR A 60 -4.04 -42.10 -3.01
C TYR A 60 -5.39 -42.49 -3.59
N CYS A 61 -6.31 -41.54 -3.67
CA CYS A 61 -7.57 -41.66 -4.44
C CYS A 61 -7.97 -40.26 -4.96
N LEU A 62 -8.95 -40.23 -5.89
CA LEU A 62 -9.52 -38.96 -6.35
C LEU A 62 -10.21 -38.26 -5.17
N PHE A 63 -9.97 -36.95 -5.05
CA PHE A 63 -10.64 -36.15 -4.03
C PHE A 63 -12.09 -35.91 -4.45
N GLU A 64 -13.04 -36.60 -3.87
CA GLU A 64 -14.47 -36.43 -4.12
C GLU A 64 -15.17 -35.96 -2.83
N ASN A 65 -16.14 -35.02 -2.94
CA ASN A 65 -16.95 -34.53 -1.82
C ASN A 65 -17.74 -35.64 -1.08
N LYS A 66 -17.87 -36.82 -1.69
CA LYS A 66 -18.50 -38.02 -1.10
C LYS A 66 -17.76 -38.61 0.10
N LEU A 67 -16.51 -38.20 0.32
CA LEU A 67 -15.70 -38.68 1.46
C LEU A 67 -16.04 -37.96 2.78
N GLY A 68 -16.95 -36.99 2.78
CA GLY A 68 -17.29 -36.19 3.97
C GLY A 68 -16.22 -35.12 4.26
N TYR A 69 -15.33 -34.85 3.31
CA TYR A 69 -14.30 -33.84 3.39
C TYR A 69 -14.49 -32.80 2.30
N ALA A 70 -14.03 -31.57 2.55
CA ALA A 70 -13.88 -30.52 1.56
C ALA A 70 -12.41 -30.09 1.49
N PHE A 71 -12.01 -29.59 0.32
CA PHE A 71 -10.69 -29.01 0.10
C PHE A 71 -10.86 -27.58 -0.40
N GLY A 72 -10.00 -26.68 0.04
CA GLY A 72 -9.96 -25.31 -0.46
C GLY A 72 -8.85 -24.49 0.18
N SER A 73 -8.68 -23.29 -0.36
CA SER A 73 -7.84 -22.26 0.25
C SER A 73 -8.60 -21.60 1.39
N LEU A 74 -7.96 -21.51 2.54
CA LEU A 74 -8.51 -20.94 3.76
C LEU A 74 -8.38 -19.41 3.72
N GLU A 75 -9.48 -18.72 3.95
CA GLU A 75 -9.50 -17.29 4.22
C GLU A 75 -9.75 -17.07 5.71
N VAL A 76 -8.83 -16.39 6.40
CA VAL A 76 -8.98 -16.09 7.84
C VAL A 76 -9.34 -14.62 8.01
N ASN A 77 -10.47 -14.37 8.68
CA ASN A 77 -10.88 -13.00 8.95
C ASN A 77 -10.16 -12.40 10.18
N LYS A 78 -10.25 -11.09 10.35
CA LYS A 78 -9.64 -10.35 11.47
C LYS A 78 -10.07 -10.83 12.88
N THR A 79 -11.12 -11.63 13.00
CA THR A 79 -11.56 -12.22 14.26
C THR A 79 -11.04 -13.64 14.47
N GLY A 80 -10.19 -14.12 13.56
CA GLY A 80 -9.57 -15.43 13.62
C GLY A 80 -10.46 -16.58 13.15
N ASN A 81 -11.64 -16.36 12.56
CA ASN A 81 -12.45 -17.42 11.97
C ASN A 81 -12.07 -17.65 10.51
N GLY A 82 -12.00 -18.91 10.11
CA GLY A 82 -11.71 -19.32 8.75
C GLY A 82 -12.95 -19.51 7.89
N PHE A 83 -12.76 -19.35 6.58
CA PHE A 83 -13.81 -19.58 5.57
C PHE A 83 -13.20 -20.27 4.36
N ILE A 84 -13.95 -21.20 3.77
CA ILE A 84 -13.63 -21.81 2.49
C ILE A 84 -14.83 -21.68 1.57
N HIS A 85 -14.55 -21.21 0.36
CA HIS A 85 -15.51 -21.19 -0.74
C HIS A 85 -15.38 -22.48 -1.54
N THR A 86 -16.43 -23.29 -1.57
CA THR A 86 -16.44 -24.54 -2.34
C THR A 86 -16.84 -24.27 -3.79
N LYS A 87 -16.45 -25.18 -4.70
CA LYS A 87 -16.81 -25.11 -6.12
C LYS A 87 -18.32 -25.07 -6.39
N ASP A 88 -19.13 -25.55 -5.46
CA ASP A 88 -20.59 -25.57 -5.53
C ASP A 88 -21.26 -24.35 -4.88
N ASN A 89 -20.52 -23.26 -4.70
CA ASN A 89 -20.97 -21.99 -4.08
C ASN A 89 -21.51 -22.12 -2.64
N TYR A 90 -21.02 -23.10 -1.88
CA TYR A 90 -21.25 -23.18 -0.43
C TYR A 90 -20.07 -22.53 0.32
N ILE A 91 -20.37 -21.96 1.47
CA ILE A 91 -19.35 -21.43 2.38
C ILE A 91 -19.24 -22.38 3.57
N ILE A 92 -18.01 -22.84 3.86
CA ILE A 92 -17.72 -23.57 5.08
C ILE A 92 -17.02 -22.61 6.03
N MET A 93 -17.65 -22.30 7.14
CA MET A 93 -17.08 -21.50 8.21
C MET A 93 -16.37 -22.41 9.20
N ILE A 94 -15.16 -22.05 9.57
CA ILE A 94 -14.32 -22.74 10.55
C ILE A 94 -14.12 -21.78 11.72
N LYS A 95 -14.47 -22.21 12.92
CA LYS A 95 -14.24 -21.40 14.12
C LYS A 95 -12.75 -21.35 14.42
N LYS A 96 -12.31 -20.28 15.11
CA LYS A 96 -10.92 -20.08 15.52
C LYS A 96 -10.32 -21.32 16.21
N GLU A 97 -11.07 -21.92 17.14
CA GLU A 97 -10.66 -23.12 17.87
C GLU A 97 -10.52 -24.38 16.99
N ASP A 98 -11.16 -24.40 15.81
CA ASP A 98 -11.19 -25.52 14.87
C ASP A 98 -10.23 -25.34 13.67
N LEU A 99 -9.43 -24.26 13.66
CA LEU A 99 -8.42 -24.01 12.61
C LEU A 99 -7.25 -24.99 12.65
N ASN A 100 -7.00 -25.64 13.80
CA ASN A 100 -5.94 -26.63 13.97
C ASN A 100 -4.56 -26.15 13.49
N GLY A 101 -4.25 -24.85 13.69
CA GLY A 101 -3.00 -24.20 13.29
C GLY A 101 -2.89 -23.90 11.80
N ALA A 102 -3.98 -23.94 11.04
CA ALA A 102 -4.02 -23.43 9.67
C ALA A 102 -4.01 -21.89 9.66
N LEU A 103 -3.33 -21.33 8.67
CA LEU A 103 -3.13 -19.89 8.45
C LEU A 103 -3.92 -19.41 7.23
N ASP A 104 -4.02 -18.09 7.10
CA ASP A 104 -4.65 -17.47 5.93
C ASP A 104 -3.93 -17.85 4.63
N GLY A 105 -4.73 -18.26 3.64
CA GLY A 105 -4.24 -18.71 2.34
C GLY A 105 -3.73 -20.15 2.30
N ASP A 106 -3.70 -20.90 3.42
CA ASP A 106 -3.32 -22.30 3.42
C ASP A 106 -4.30 -23.17 2.63
N ASN A 107 -3.81 -24.14 1.91
CA ASN A 107 -4.62 -25.19 1.32
C ASN A 107 -4.89 -26.26 2.38
N VAL A 108 -6.16 -26.46 2.70
CA VAL A 108 -6.59 -27.32 3.83
C VAL A 108 -7.62 -28.34 3.42
N ILE A 109 -7.64 -29.45 4.16
CA ILE A 109 -8.73 -30.44 4.14
C ILE A 109 -9.60 -30.18 5.36
N ILE A 110 -10.89 -29.99 5.10
CA ILE A 110 -11.92 -29.79 6.11
C ILE A 110 -12.73 -31.07 6.30
N GLY A 111 -12.91 -31.44 7.54
CA GLY A 111 -13.81 -32.53 7.96
C GLY A 111 -14.88 -32.05 8.92
N SER A 112 -15.63 -33.00 9.47
CA SER A 112 -16.71 -32.71 10.44
C SER A 112 -17.73 -31.68 9.95
N ILE A 113 -18.06 -31.72 8.64
CA ILE A 113 -18.90 -30.73 7.97
C ILE A 113 -20.36 -30.93 8.37
N VAL A 114 -20.97 -29.92 9.01
CA VAL A 114 -22.36 -29.91 9.44
C VAL A 114 -23.11 -28.69 8.91
N PRO A 115 -24.39 -28.81 8.52
CA PRO A 115 -25.17 -27.65 8.08
C PRO A 115 -25.31 -26.59 9.18
N HIS A 116 -25.16 -25.33 8.86
CA HIS A 116 -25.34 -24.19 9.76
C HIS A 116 -26.51 -23.30 9.33
N THR A 117 -26.59 -22.98 8.05
CA THR A 117 -27.72 -22.29 7.42
C THR A 117 -28.10 -22.98 6.11
N LYS A 118 -29.04 -22.41 5.32
CA LYS A 118 -29.42 -22.97 4.02
C LYS A 118 -28.29 -23.05 3.01
N LYS A 119 -27.20 -22.22 3.17
CA LYS A 119 -26.05 -22.14 2.25
C LYS A 119 -24.70 -22.22 2.95
N ASP A 120 -24.68 -22.26 4.30
CA ASP A 120 -23.43 -22.23 5.05
C ASP A 120 -23.31 -23.48 5.90
N TYR A 121 -22.09 -23.97 6.02
CA TYR A 121 -21.73 -25.14 6.82
C TYR A 121 -20.71 -24.72 7.88
N LEU A 122 -20.65 -25.48 8.97
CA LEU A 122 -19.53 -25.44 9.91
C LEU A 122 -18.64 -26.64 9.62
N GLY A 123 -17.33 -26.43 9.73
CA GLY A 123 -16.32 -27.47 9.51
C GLY A 123 -15.12 -27.28 10.43
N LYS A 124 -14.23 -28.27 10.43
CA LYS A 124 -12.98 -28.27 11.19
C LYS A 124 -11.83 -28.60 10.27
N VAL A 125 -10.69 -27.91 10.41
CA VAL A 125 -9.47 -28.27 9.68
C VAL A 125 -8.94 -29.60 10.20
N GLU A 126 -8.93 -30.60 9.33
CA GLU A 126 -8.34 -31.91 9.63
C GLU A 126 -6.85 -31.94 9.29
N LYS A 127 -6.47 -31.26 8.19
CA LYS A 127 -5.08 -31.26 7.72
C LYS A 127 -4.76 -30.00 6.94
N VAL A 128 -3.62 -29.39 7.20
CA VAL A 128 -2.96 -28.43 6.30
C VAL A 128 -2.17 -29.23 5.26
N VAL A 129 -2.46 -29.01 3.98
CA VAL A 129 -1.85 -29.75 2.89
C VAL A 129 -0.66 -28.97 2.32
N LYS A 130 -0.83 -27.65 2.21
CA LYS A 130 0.20 -26.74 1.75
C LYS A 130 0.07 -25.41 2.46
N ARG A 131 1.19 -24.87 2.93
CA ARG A 131 1.26 -23.49 3.42
C ARG A 131 1.34 -22.53 2.25
N LYS A 132 0.73 -21.35 2.40
CA LYS A 132 0.90 -20.23 1.47
C LYS A 132 2.28 -19.61 1.65
N THR A 133 2.60 -19.17 2.85
CA THR A 133 3.92 -18.64 3.24
C THR A 133 4.54 -19.44 4.38
N GLY A 134 3.74 -19.89 5.32
CA GLY A 134 4.19 -20.55 6.55
C GLY A 134 4.78 -19.59 7.59
N ASN A 135 4.86 -18.29 7.29
CA ASN A 135 5.51 -17.32 8.16
C ASN A 135 4.57 -16.92 9.31
N VAL A 136 5.07 -17.06 10.53
CA VAL A 136 4.36 -16.71 11.78
C VAL A 136 5.30 -15.92 12.68
N ILE A 137 4.82 -14.85 13.24
CA ILE A 137 5.57 -14.09 14.25
C ILE A 137 5.31 -14.72 15.63
N CYS A 138 6.38 -15.06 16.33
CA CYS A 138 6.31 -15.65 17.66
C CYS A 138 7.10 -14.81 18.68
N GLU A 139 6.57 -14.72 19.90
CA GLU A 139 7.29 -14.20 21.08
C GLU A 139 8.07 -15.32 21.75
N VAL A 140 9.31 -15.03 22.09
CA VAL A 140 10.17 -15.92 22.89
C VAL A 140 9.79 -15.82 24.35
N ILE A 141 9.42 -16.97 24.92
CA ILE A 141 9.07 -17.10 26.35
C ILE A 141 10.18 -17.89 27.04
N GLY A 142 10.87 -17.26 27.99
CA GLY A 142 12.05 -17.83 28.65
C GLY A 142 13.33 -17.57 27.85
N ASN A 143 14.45 -18.11 28.31
CA ASN A 143 15.79 -17.82 27.76
C ASN A 143 16.53 -19.09 27.30
N GLY A 144 17.28 -18.97 26.22
CA GLY A 144 18.19 -20.00 25.73
C GLY A 144 17.50 -21.35 25.51
N LEU A 145 18.14 -22.44 25.91
CA LEU A 145 17.65 -23.82 25.68
C LEU A 145 16.33 -24.16 26.39
N SER A 146 15.90 -23.35 27.35
CA SER A 146 14.60 -23.46 28.02
C SER A 146 13.51 -22.59 27.40
N ALA A 147 13.84 -21.81 26.40
CA ALA A 147 12.88 -20.96 25.68
C ALA A 147 11.83 -21.80 24.97
N SER A 148 10.66 -21.20 24.83
CA SER A 148 9.55 -21.69 24.01
C SER A 148 8.99 -20.54 23.17
N LEU A 149 8.31 -20.87 22.09
CA LEU A 149 7.71 -19.88 21.20
C LEU A 149 6.20 -19.86 21.36
N LYS A 150 5.63 -18.66 21.41
CA LYS A 150 4.20 -18.42 21.45
C LYS A 150 3.81 -17.46 20.32
N SER A 151 2.80 -17.80 19.52
CA SER A 151 2.29 -16.90 18.48
C SER A 151 2.01 -15.51 19.08
N TYR A 152 2.58 -14.48 18.47
CA TYR A 152 2.42 -13.08 18.91
C TYR A 152 0.99 -12.60 18.65
N ASN A 153 0.47 -12.89 17.45
CA ASN A 153 -0.91 -12.58 17.13
C ASN A 153 -1.86 -13.58 17.81
N GLN A 154 -2.70 -13.08 18.71
CA GLN A 154 -3.68 -13.92 19.43
C GLN A 154 -4.75 -14.52 18.51
N ASN A 155 -4.94 -14.00 17.32
CA ASN A 155 -5.86 -14.53 16.32
C ASN A 155 -5.26 -15.66 15.48
N GLU A 156 -3.93 -15.82 15.51
CA GLU A 156 -3.17 -16.82 14.75
C GLU A 156 -2.43 -17.77 15.70
N GLN A 157 -3.17 -18.54 16.47
CA GLN A 157 -2.56 -19.46 17.44
C GLN A 157 -2.06 -20.74 16.73
N VAL A 158 -0.78 -20.74 16.36
CA VAL A 158 -0.12 -21.90 15.75
C VAL A 158 0.79 -22.56 16.77
N PRO A 159 0.54 -23.81 17.17
CA PRO A 159 1.46 -24.54 18.03
C PRO A 159 2.70 -24.93 17.21
N VAL A 160 3.84 -24.33 17.50
CA VAL A 160 5.10 -24.56 16.80
C VAL A 160 6.09 -25.36 17.63
N TYR A 161 6.83 -26.26 16.97
CA TYR A 161 8.00 -26.94 17.51
C TYR A 161 9.23 -26.49 16.74
N VAL A 162 10.19 -25.93 17.46
CA VAL A 162 11.49 -25.53 16.92
C VAL A 162 12.60 -26.32 17.62
N HIS A 163 13.64 -26.65 16.85
CA HIS A 163 14.75 -27.43 17.40
C HIS A 163 15.52 -26.59 18.44
N LYS A 164 15.86 -27.22 19.59
CA LYS A 164 16.51 -26.53 20.73
C LYS A 164 17.74 -25.71 20.35
N ASN A 165 18.52 -26.16 19.36
CA ASN A 165 19.72 -25.45 18.91
C ASN A 165 19.41 -24.04 18.34
N GLN A 166 18.22 -23.81 17.80
CA GLN A 166 17.81 -22.50 17.30
C GLN A 166 17.34 -21.55 18.41
N LEU A 167 17.06 -22.08 19.59
CA LEU A 167 16.62 -21.29 20.75
C LEU A 167 17.78 -20.80 21.63
N LYS A 168 19.00 -21.34 21.39
CA LYS A 168 20.15 -21.19 22.30
C LYS A 168 20.49 -19.73 22.66
N ASP A 169 20.45 -18.85 21.66
CA ASP A 169 20.92 -17.48 21.79
C ASP A 169 19.75 -16.47 21.96
N LEU A 170 18.51 -16.99 22.07
CA LEU A 170 17.33 -16.13 22.20
C LEU A 170 17.06 -15.74 23.67
N VAL A 171 16.52 -14.55 23.85
CA VAL A 171 16.11 -14.00 25.14
C VAL A 171 14.60 -13.76 25.20
N ALA A 172 14.06 -13.82 26.43
CA ALA A 172 12.63 -13.60 26.65
C ALA A 172 12.18 -12.22 26.17
N GLY A 173 11.10 -12.18 25.40
CA GLY A 173 10.53 -10.95 24.86
C GLY A 173 11.02 -10.60 23.45
N GLU A 174 11.98 -11.35 22.89
CA GLU A 174 12.28 -11.24 21.46
C GLU A 174 11.11 -11.72 20.60
N LEU A 175 10.91 -11.06 19.49
CA LEU A 175 9.97 -11.43 18.43
C LEU A 175 10.75 -12.00 17.28
N VAL A 176 10.36 -13.22 16.88
CA VAL A 176 11.05 -13.99 15.84
C VAL A 176 10.09 -14.33 14.72
N LEU A 177 10.59 -14.27 13.49
CA LEU A 177 9.92 -14.81 12.33
C LEU A 177 10.19 -16.31 12.23
N VAL A 178 9.13 -17.07 12.19
CA VAL A 178 9.18 -18.55 12.19
C VAL A 178 8.49 -19.07 10.94
N ASN A 179 9.19 -19.88 10.17
CA ASN A 179 8.59 -20.60 9.05
C ASN A 179 8.06 -21.96 9.54
N VAL A 180 6.75 -22.13 9.40
CA VAL A 180 6.00 -23.28 9.90
C VAL A 180 5.71 -24.24 8.77
N GLY A 181 6.22 -25.47 8.87
CA GLY A 181 5.95 -26.54 7.92
C GLY A 181 4.54 -27.11 8.01
N VAL A 182 4.27 -28.13 7.21
CA VAL A 182 3.00 -28.87 7.23
C VAL A 182 3.08 -30.12 8.11
N ASP A 183 4.29 -30.58 8.42
CA ASP A 183 4.53 -31.76 9.24
C ASP A 183 4.38 -31.46 10.73
N LYS A 184 3.90 -32.43 11.48
CA LYS A 184 3.66 -32.30 12.92
C LYS A 184 4.55 -33.24 13.73
N ARG A 185 5.01 -32.72 14.85
CA ARG A 185 5.62 -33.49 15.93
C ARG A 185 4.68 -33.47 17.16
N GLY A 186 3.87 -34.52 17.32
CA GLY A 186 2.75 -34.50 18.24
C GLY A 186 1.68 -33.50 17.78
N ASP A 187 1.29 -32.60 18.67
CA ASP A 187 0.29 -31.56 18.36
C ASP A 187 0.91 -30.26 17.81
N GLN A 188 2.25 -30.18 17.68
CA GLN A 188 2.96 -28.99 17.21
C GLN A 188 3.43 -29.18 15.77
N TYR A 189 3.40 -28.12 14.97
CA TYR A 189 3.98 -28.10 13.64
C TYR A 189 5.51 -27.91 13.71
N GLU A 190 6.24 -28.66 12.92
CA GLU A 190 7.69 -28.44 12.77
C GLU A 190 7.93 -27.07 12.13
N ALA A 191 8.86 -26.31 12.72
CA ALA A 191 9.14 -24.96 12.32
C ALA A 191 10.62 -24.60 12.46
N THR A 192 11.05 -23.62 11.68
CA THR A 192 12.39 -23.05 11.74
C THR A 192 12.34 -21.56 11.99
N ILE A 193 13.26 -21.06 12.82
CA ILE A 193 13.43 -19.62 13.01
C ILE A 193 14.22 -19.09 11.82
N GLU A 194 13.64 -18.14 11.09
CA GLU A 194 14.29 -17.47 9.96
C GLU A 194 15.15 -16.30 10.43
N LYS A 195 14.59 -15.46 11.30
CA LYS A 195 15.31 -14.31 11.87
C LYS A 195 14.69 -13.82 13.17
N VAL A 196 15.48 -13.06 13.93
CA VAL A 196 15.03 -12.23 15.04
C VAL A 196 14.61 -10.88 14.46
N ILE A 197 13.37 -10.43 14.74
CA ILE A 197 12.84 -9.14 14.27
C ILE A 197 13.29 -8.01 15.21
N GLY A 198 13.31 -8.28 16.53
CA GLY A 198 13.67 -7.34 17.56
C GLY A 198 13.05 -7.72 18.90
N HIS A 199 13.25 -6.90 19.91
CA HIS A 199 12.65 -7.11 21.23
C HIS A 199 11.33 -6.32 21.34
N LYS A 200 10.35 -6.88 22.04
CA LYS A 200 9.00 -6.24 22.21
C LYS A 200 9.03 -4.87 22.88
N SER A 201 10.14 -4.47 23.49
CA SER A 201 10.34 -3.12 24.05
C SER A 201 11.00 -2.15 23.09
N ASP A 202 11.40 -2.57 21.90
CA ASP A 202 12.03 -1.69 20.92
C ASP A 202 11.01 -0.67 20.40
N VAL A 203 11.42 0.56 20.23
CA VAL A 203 10.52 1.69 19.89
C VAL A 203 9.74 1.45 18.59
N ASN A 204 10.39 0.88 17.58
CA ASN A 204 9.81 0.68 16.25
C ASN A 204 9.35 -0.76 15.99
N ILE A 205 9.28 -1.60 17.03
CA ILE A 205 8.99 -3.02 16.84
C ILE A 205 7.65 -3.29 16.14
N ASP A 206 6.61 -2.56 16.52
CA ASP A 206 5.28 -2.72 15.95
C ASP A 206 5.27 -2.38 14.43
N LEU A 207 6.07 -1.41 14.01
CA LEU A 207 6.23 -1.07 12.59
C LEU A 207 7.05 -2.12 11.84
N ASN A 208 8.12 -2.63 12.46
CA ASN A 208 8.92 -3.71 11.89
C ASN A 208 8.07 -4.97 11.66
N LEU A 209 7.14 -5.27 12.58
CA LEU A 209 6.19 -6.37 12.41
C LEU A 209 5.26 -6.17 11.19
N ILE A 210 4.83 -4.92 10.95
CA ILE A 210 4.02 -4.60 9.76
C ILE A 210 4.85 -4.84 8.48
N TYR A 211 6.10 -4.38 8.42
CA TYR A 211 6.96 -4.63 7.27
C TYR A 211 7.17 -6.13 6.99
N GLU A 212 7.35 -6.93 8.05
CA GLU A 212 7.46 -8.38 7.92
C GLU A 212 6.20 -9.04 7.36
N GLU A 213 5.01 -8.60 7.79
CA GLU A 213 3.72 -9.11 7.29
C GLU A 213 3.54 -8.89 5.77
N TYR A 214 4.17 -7.82 5.23
CA TYR A 214 4.10 -7.46 3.81
C TYR A 214 5.33 -7.91 3.00
N ASP A 215 6.27 -8.67 3.59
CA ASP A 215 7.54 -9.07 2.97
C ASP A 215 8.33 -7.86 2.42
N ILE A 216 8.44 -6.79 3.20
CA ILE A 216 9.17 -5.59 2.82
C ILE A 216 10.51 -5.58 3.56
N PRO A 217 11.64 -5.52 2.83
CA PRO A 217 12.96 -5.48 3.46
C PRO A 217 13.17 -4.15 4.19
N ILE A 218 13.63 -4.22 5.45
CA ILE A 218 13.99 -3.05 6.26
C ILE A 218 15.47 -2.73 6.04
N ASP A 219 16.33 -3.71 6.24
CA ASP A 219 17.78 -3.55 6.12
C ASP A 219 18.25 -3.67 4.67
N PHE A 220 19.29 -2.94 4.32
CA PHE A 220 19.99 -3.10 3.06
C PHE A 220 20.97 -4.27 3.13
N ASN A 221 21.18 -4.95 2.02
CA ASN A 221 22.20 -5.99 1.97
C ASN A 221 23.63 -5.38 2.06
N LYS A 222 24.58 -6.18 2.51
CA LYS A 222 25.95 -5.72 2.80
C LYS A 222 26.65 -5.15 1.57
N LYS A 223 26.48 -5.73 0.38
CA LYS A 223 27.11 -5.27 -0.84
C LYS A 223 26.57 -3.91 -1.28
N THR A 224 25.25 -3.69 -1.17
CA THR A 224 24.61 -2.41 -1.42
C THR A 224 25.18 -1.31 -0.51
N LEU A 225 25.38 -1.62 0.78
CA LEU A 225 25.98 -0.68 1.73
C LEU A 225 27.47 -0.44 1.45
N GLU A 226 28.22 -1.43 0.98
CA GLU A 226 29.61 -1.27 0.57
C GLU A 226 29.70 -0.37 -0.67
N GLU A 227 28.87 -0.63 -1.69
CA GLU A 227 28.81 0.24 -2.89
C GLU A 227 28.39 1.67 -2.57
N ALA A 228 27.40 1.86 -1.69
CA ALA A 228 26.95 3.18 -1.28
C ALA A 228 28.06 4.03 -0.63
N LYS A 229 28.96 3.41 0.13
CA LYS A 229 30.12 4.09 0.76
C LYS A 229 31.21 4.52 -0.21
N GLU A 230 31.24 3.95 -1.41
CA GLU A 230 32.19 4.31 -2.46
C GLU A 230 31.71 5.54 -3.26
N LEU A 231 30.45 5.96 -3.10
CA LEU A 231 29.90 7.14 -3.75
C LEU A 231 30.62 8.41 -3.30
N PRO A 232 30.79 9.40 -4.20
CA PRO A 232 31.35 10.69 -3.82
C PRO A 232 30.38 11.44 -2.90
N THR A 233 30.93 12.26 -2.02
CA THR A 233 30.12 13.14 -1.14
C THR A 233 29.86 14.51 -1.77
N GLU A 234 30.64 14.88 -2.79
CA GLU A 234 30.59 16.15 -3.50
C GLU A 234 30.66 15.91 -5.01
N VAL A 235 30.08 16.82 -5.78
CA VAL A 235 30.14 16.81 -7.25
C VAL A 235 31.55 17.20 -7.67
N ARG A 236 32.16 16.44 -8.59
CA ARG A 236 33.53 16.70 -9.13
C ARG A 236 33.43 17.59 -10.34
N GLU A 237 34.50 18.37 -10.60
CA GLU A 237 34.56 19.24 -11.76
C GLU A 237 34.41 18.50 -13.11
N GLU A 238 34.87 17.26 -13.19
CA GLU A 238 34.75 16.41 -14.39
C GLU A 238 33.29 15.97 -14.66
N GLU A 239 32.45 15.95 -13.63
CA GLU A 239 31.02 15.54 -13.72
C GLU A 239 30.14 16.68 -14.23
N ILE A 240 30.64 17.91 -14.20
CA ILE A 240 29.93 19.13 -14.65
C ILE A 240 30.13 19.34 -16.16
N VAL A 241 31.17 18.78 -16.73
CA VAL A 241 31.48 18.91 -18.18
C VAL A 241 30.28 18.39 -19.00
N ASN A 242 29.84 19.18 -19.99
CA ASN A 242 28.69 18.92 -20.86
C ASN A 242 27.30 19.01 -20.16
N ARG A 243 27.22 19.71 -19.02
CA ARG A 243 25.96 20.05 -18.37
C ARG A 243 25.66 21.54 -18.49
N VAL A 244 24.39 21.88 -18.50
CA VAL A 244 24.00 23.29 -18.39
C VAL A 244 24.22 23.73 -16.95
N ASP A 245 24.99 24.83 -16.80
CA ASP A 245 25.29 25.40 -15.49
C ASP A 245 24.16 26.35 -15.07
N LEU A 246 23.41 25.98 -14.06
CA LEU A 246 22.29 26.75 -13.47
C LEU A 246 22.61 27.21 -12.02
N ARG A 247 23.88 27.17 -11.62
CA ARG A 247 24.31 27.53 -10.26
C ARG A 247 24.16 29.02 -9.94
N ASP A 248 24.00 29.86 -10.95
CA ASP A 248 23.74 31.31 -10.80
C ASP A 248 22.27 31.63 -10.51
N LYS A 249 21.36 30.73 -10.82
CA LYS A 249 19.92 30.93 -10.56
C LYS A 249 19.54 30.68 -9.10
N ASP A 250 18.52 31.38 -8.62
CA ASP A 250 18.02 31.27 -7.25
C ASP A 250 17.06 30.07 -7.09
N ILE A 251 17.55 28.90 -7.49
CA ILE A 251 16.82 27.63 -7.39
C ILE A 251 16.69 27.24 -5.92
N ILE A 252 15.51 26.79 -5.51
CA ILE A 252 15.17 26.41 -4.14
C ILE A 252 14.45 25.04 -4.13
N THR A 253 14.52 24.34 -3.00
CA THR A 253 13.61 23.21 -2.72
C THR A 253 12.53 23.63 -1.73
N ILE A 254 11.31 23.06 -1.84
CA ILE A 254 10.21 23.31 -0.91
C ILE A 254 9.60 21.96 -0.53
N ASP A 255 9.73 21.57 0.74
CA ASP A 255 9.44 20.23 1.22
C ASP A 255 8.70 20.25 2.57
N CYS A 256 8.34 19.06 3.07
CA CYS A 256 7.90 18.88 4.45
C CYS A 256 9.05 19.15 5.44
N ASP A 257 8.71 19.48 6.69
CA ASP A 257 9.66 19.93 7.71
C ASP A 257 10.83 18.96 7.98
N ASN A 258 10.61 17.65 7.80
CA ASN A 258 11.57 16.60 8.13
C ASN A 258 12.19 15.91 6.89
N THR A 259 11.94 16.42 5.68
CA THR A 259 12.45 15.84 4.42
C THR A 259 13.97 15.89 4.36
N LYS A 260 14.60 14.76 4.05
CA LYS A 260 16.04 14.63 3.85
C LYS A 260 16.43 14.23 2.43
N ASP A 261 15.53 13.57 1.72
CA ASP A 261 15.65 13.04 0.36
C ASP A 261 14.93 13.99 -0.62
N ARG A 262 15.58 15.15 -0.87
CA ARG A 262 15.04 16.20 -1.75
C ARG A 262 15.27 15.83 -3.20
N ASP A 263 14.20 15.44 -3.88
CA ASP A 263 14.22 15.00 -5.27
C ASP A 263 14.19 16.15 -6.27
N ASP A 264 13.48 17.23 -5.95
CA ASP A 264 13.16 18.33 -6.88
C ASP A 264 13.51 19.69 -6.31
N ALA A 265 13.93 20.59 -7.21
CA ALA A 265 14.18 21.98 -6.94
C ALA A 265 13.61 22.83 -8.07
N VAL A 266 13.08 24.00 -7.73
CA VAL A 266 12.30 24.82 -8.64
C VAL A 266 12.77 26.28 -8.67
N TYR A 267 12.59 26.92 -9.82
CA TYR A 267 12.76 28.36 -10.01
C TYR A 267 11.83 28.84 -11.11
N VAL A 268 11.26 30.00 -10.97
CA VAL A 268 10.42 30.65 -12.01
C VAL A 268 10.98 32.01 -12.30
N GLU A 269 11.22 32.28 -13.59
CA GLU A 269 11.60 33.59 -14.10
C GLU A 269 10.40 34.21 -14.84
N LYS A 270 10.07 35.46 -14.54
CA LYS A 270 9.07 36.24 -15.27
C LYS A 270 9.78 37.19 -16.20
N LEU A 271 9.52 37.05 -17.50
CA LEU A 271 10.12 37.87 -18.55
C LEU A 271 9.43 39.22 -18.72
N ASP A 272 10.10 40.18 -19.33
CA ASP A 272 9.56 41.55 -19.61
C ASP A 272 8.32 41.51 -20.51
N ASN A 273 8.16 40.46 -21.33
CA ASN A 273 6.99 40.26 -22.20
C ASN A 273 5.79 39.61 -21.49
N GLY A 274 5.89 39.38 -20.19
CA GLY A 274 4.84 38.74 -19.38
C GLY A 274 4.87 37.21 -19.39
N HIS A 275 5.75 36.56 -20.16
CA HIS A 275 5.94 35.12 -20.17
C HIS A 275 6.62 34.64 -18.89
N TYR A 276 6.48 33.34 -18.61
CA TYR A 276 7.14 32.69 -17.48
C TYR A 276 8.04 31.55 -17.99
N ILE A 277 9.21 31.41 -17.39
CA ILE A 277 10.07 30.23 -17.58
C ILE A 277 10.15 29.48 -16.26
N LEU A 278 9.67 28.24 -16.26
CA LEU A 278 9.77 27.31 -15.12
C LEU A 278 10.98 26.40 -15.30
N TYR A 279 11.86 26.39 -14.33
CA TYR A 279 12.96 25.43 -14.21
C TYR A 279 12.58 24.40 -13.13
N THR A 280 12.38 23.15 -13.54
CA THR A 280 12.18 22.02 -12.62
C THR A 280 13.41 21.13 -12.71
N SER A 281 14.26 21.19 -11.69
CA SER A 281 15.54 20.47 -11.62
C SER A 281 15.39 19.24 -10.73
N ILE A 282 15.51 18.05 -11.32
CA ILE A 282 15.31 16.76 -10.67
C ILE A 282 16.65 16.09 -10.42
N SER A 283 16.85 15.52 -9.24
CA SER A 283 18.08 14.81 -8.87
C SER A 283 18.46 13.75 -9.89
N HIS A 284 19.71 13.77 -10.37
CA HIS A 284 20.20 12.87 -11.42
C HIS A 284 20.76 11.56 -10.82
N VAL A 285 19.90 10.78 -10.15
CA VAL A 285 20.26 9.57 -9.43
C VAL A 285 20.89 8.52 -10.34
N SER A 286 20.41 8.39 -11.60
CA SER A 286 20.91 7.43 -12.59
C SER A 286 22.36 7.70 -13.04
N TYR A 287 22.89 8.90 -12.76
CA TYR A 287 24.29 9.18 -12.97
C TYR A 287 25.20 8.38 -12.02
N TYR A 288 24.82 8.25 -10.77
CA TYR A 288 25.58 7.59 -9.71
C TYR A 288 25.27 6.08 -9.60
N VAL A 289 24.05 5.67 -9.91
CA VAL A 289 23.62 4.26 -9.82
C VAL A 289 23.70 3.62 -11.20
N LYS A 290 24.61 2.67 -11.38
CA LYS A 290 24.81 2.01 -12.67
C LYS A 290 23.87 0.80 -12.82
N ARG A 291 23.43 0.53 -14.07
CA ARG A 291 22.65 -0.66 -14.41
C ARG A 291 23.37 -1.92 -13.90
N ASP A 292 22.61 -2.83 -13.32
CA ASP A 292 23.08 -4.11 -12.77
C ASP A 292 24.02 -4.04 -11.55
N SER A 293 24.28 -2.84 -11.01
CA SER A 293 24.99 -2.68 -9.73
C SER A 293 24.17 -3.24 -8.55
N ASP A 294 24.77 -3.38 -7.38
CA ASP A 294 24.07 -3.86 -6.19
C ASP A 294 23.06 -2.79 -5.69
N LEU A 295 23.35 -1.50 -5.83
CA LEU A 295 22.43 -0.38 -5.60
C LEU A 295 21.20 -0.47 -6.54
N TYR A 296 21.42 -0.71 -7.84
CA TYR A 296 20.33 -0.87 -8.81
C TYR A 296 19.41 -2.05 -8.46
N LYS A 297 19.99 -3.22 -8.16
CA LYS A 297 19.24 -4.43 -7.83
C LYS A 297 18.40 -4.27 -6.57
N GLU A 298 18.96 -3.64 -5.54
CA GLU A 298 18.26 -3.36 -4.29
C GLU A 298 17.12 -2.35 -4.51
N ALA A 299 17.39 -1.25 -5.23
CA ALA A 299 16.37 -0.26 -5.55
C ALA A 299 15.23 -0.86 -6.40
N LYS A 300 15.54 -1.71 -7.38
CA LYS A 300 14.55 -2.44 -8.17
C LYS A 300 13.70 -3.36 -7.30
N LEU A 301 14.30 -4.06 -6.35
CA LEU A 301 13.60 -4.93 -5.40
C LEU A 301 12.63 -4.12 -4.53
N ARG A 302 13.09 -3.03 -3.91
CA ARG A 302 12.29 -2.15 -3.06
C ARG A 302 11.26 -1.36 -3.84
N SER A 303 11.63 -0.89 -5.01
CA SER A 303 10.84 -0.15 -6.00
C SER A 303 10.25 1.18 -5.55
N THR A 304 10.06 1.39 -4.26
CA THR A 304 9.61 2.66 -3.68
C THR A 304 10.08 2.80 -2.24
N SER A 305 10.31 4.03 -1.79
CA SER A 305 10.45 4.34 -0.36
C SER A 305 9.09 4.29 0.32
N HIS A 306 9.07 3.98 1.62
CA HIS A 306 7.85 3.90 2.43
C HIS A 306 7.93 4.93 3.55
N TYR A 307 6.84 5.66 3.78
CA TYR A 307 6.78 6.76 4.77
C TYR A 307 5.66 6.55 5.82
N PRO A 308 5.62 5.40 6.51
CA PRO A 308 4.60 5.17 7.52
C PRO A 308 4.86 6.05 8.75
N LEU A 309 3.82 6.75 9.20
CA LEU A 309 3.90 7.69 10.31
C LEU A 309 5.00 8.74 10.04
N ASN A 310 5.91 8.95 10.97
CA ASN A 310 7.02 9.91 10.84
C ASN A 310 8.37 9.20 10.57
N THR A 311 8.36 8.02 9.95
CA THR A 311 9.55 7.25 9.63
C THR A 311 9.73 7.08 8.12
N CYS A 312 10.93 6.72 7.69
CA CYS A 312 11.23 6.42 6.31
C CYS A 312 11.97 5.08 6.21
N ASN A 313 11.45 4.16 5.37
CA ASN A 313 12.20 3.00 4.90
C ASN A 313 12.59 3.28 3.43
N PRO A 314 13.81 3.75 3.16
CA PRO A 314 14.18 4.32 1.87
C PRO A 314 14.46 3.28 0.81
N MET A 315 14.28 3.65 -0.46
CA MET A 315 14.62 2.84 -1.63
C MET A 315 16.14 2.73 -1.82
N PHE A 316 16.88 3.79 -1.55
CA PHE A 316 18.34 3.83 -1.59
C PHE A 316 18.93 4.09 -0.21
N PRO A 317 20.19 3.63 0.06
CA PRO A 317 20.91 3.95 1.29
C PRO A 317 21.03 5.47 1.53
N PRO A 318 21.10 5.92 2.79
CA PRO A 318 21.17 7.34 3.14
C PRO A 318 22.35 8.09 2.53
N GLU A 319 23.47 7.43 2.25
CA GLU A 319 24.65 8.01 1.58
C GLU A 319 24.27 8.58 0.20
N LEU A 320 23.34 7.93 -0.48
CA LEU A 320 22.80 8.40 -1.75
C LEU A 320 21.57 9.28 -1.53
N SER A 321 20.53 8.75 -0.86
CA SER A 321 19.22 9.39 -0.78
C SER A 321 19.21 10.70 0.01
N ASN A 322 20.04 10.82 1.05
CA ASN A 322 20.17 12.03 1.88
C ASN A 322 21.47 12.78 1.59
N GLY A 323 22.42 12.12 0.88
CA GLY A 323 23.75 12.60 0.58
C GLY A 323 23.86 13.24 -0.81
N ILE A 324 24.60 12.56 -1.71
CA ILE A 324 25.00 13.13 -3.02
C ILE A 324 23.81 13.42 -3.94
N CYS A 325 22.71 12.65 -3.86
CA CYS A 325 21.54 12.84 -4.70
C CYS A 325 20.51 13.82 -4.11
N SER A 326 20.49 14.01 -2.79
CA SER A 326 19.58 15.00 -2.19
C SER A 326 19.99 16.42 -2.58
N LEU A 327 19.05 17.24 -3.06
CA LEU A 327 19.27 18.61 -3.48
C LEU A 327 19.43 19.55 -2.27
N ASN A 328 20.41 19.22 -1.43
CA ASN A 328 20.73 19.97 -0.22
C ASN A 328 21.19 21.39 -0.56
N PRO A 329 20.89 22.39 0.30
CA PRO A 329 21.24 23.79 0.02
C PRO A 329 22.76 24.06 0.11
N ASN A 330 23.22 25.03 -0.69
CA ASN A 330 24.60 25.54 -0.70
C ASN A 330 25.66 24.52 -1.10
N VAL A 331 25.29 23.49 -1.85
CA VAL A 331 26.21 22.50 -2.43
C VAL A 331 25.82 22.20 -3.86
N ASP A 332 26.81 21.91 -4.70
CA ASP A 332 26.55 21.54 -6.08
C ASP A 332 25.88 20.17 -6.16
N ARG A 333 24.88 20.03 -7.04
CA ARG A 333 24.17 18.79 -7.30
C ARG A 333 23.92 18.60 -8.78
N LEU A 334 24.12 17.36 -9.24
CA LEU A 334 23.78 16.98 -10.60
C LEU A 334 22.28 16.77 -10.74
N THR A 335 21.70 17.40 -11.75
CA THR A 335 20.27 17.33 -12.01
C THR A 335 19.99 17.05 -13.49
N ARG A 336 18.75 16.69 -13.77
CA ARG A 336 18.13 16.78 -15.09
C ARG A 336 17.02 17.81 -14.99
N THR A 337 17.18 18.91 -15.72
CA THR A 337 16.23 20.02 -15.68
C THR A 337 15.27 19.92 -16.85
N CYS A 338 13.99 20.12 -16.54
CA CYS A 338 12.94 20.42 -17.51
C CYS A 338 12.65 21.92 -17.40
N GLU A 339 12.99 22.67 -18.44
CA GLU A 339 12.74 24.10 -18.61
C GLU A 339 11.52 24.26 -19.49
N ILE A 340 10.51 25.01 -19.05
CA ILE A 340 9.25 25.19 -19.78
C ILE A 340 8.91 26.68 -19.84
N GLU A 341 8.70 27.20 -21.07
CA GLU A 341 8.23 28.56 -21.30
C GLU A 341 6.71 28.57 -21.44
N PHE A 342 6.07 29.54 -20.76
CA PHE A 342 4.63 29.75 -20.78
C PHE A 342 4.31 31.17 -21.25
N ASP A 343 3.16 31.32 -21.95
CA ASP A 343 2.57 32.63 -22.20
C ASP A 343 1.84 33.20 -20.95
N GLU A 344 1.27 34.39 -21.09
CA GLU A 344 0.52 35.08 -20.03
C GLU A 344 -0.73 34.35 -19.57
N GLU A 345 -1.27 33.40 -20.36
CA GLU A 345 -2.43 32.56 -20.04
C GLU A 345 -2.03 31.19 -19.47
N GLY A 346 -0.74 30.87 -19.38
CA GLY A 346 -0.22 29.59 -18.89
C GLY A 346 -0.23 28.45 -19.92
N ASN A 347 -0.26 28.78 -21.22
CA ASN A 347 -0.05 27.80 -22.29
C ASN A 347 1.45 27.56 -22.48
N VAL A 348 1.85 26.31 -22.67
CA VAL A 348 3.23 25.94 -22.97
C VAL A 348 3.58 26.42 -24.40
N LEU A 349 4.63 27.20 -24.51
CA LEU A 349 5.17 27.70 -25.77
C LEU A 349 6.35 26.87 -26.29
N ASP A 350 7.30 26.58 -25.40
CA ASP A 350 8.49 25.80 -25.71
C ASP A 350 8.99 25.09 -24.45
N TYR A 351 9.85 24.09 -24.62
CA TYR A 351 10.46 23.38 -23.50
C TYR A 351 11.77 22.70 -23.89
N HIS A 352 12.66 22.56 -22.91
CA HIS A 352 13.94 21.86 -23.05
C HIS A 352 14.16 20.90 -21.88
N ILE A 353 14.73 19.72 -22.17
CA ILE A 353 15.05 18.70 -21.16
C ILE A 353 16.52 18.34 -21.30
N TYR A 354 17.32 18.64 -20.28
CA TYR A 354 18.78 18.51 -20.36
C TYR A 354 19.44 18.17 -19.03
N PRO A 355 20.61 17.51 -19.03
CA PRO A 355 21.46 17.38 -17.84
C PRO A 355 21.99 18.74 -17.40
N SER A 356 21.94 19.03 -16.11
CA SER A 356 22.34 20.29 -15.52
C SER A 356 23.10 20.11 -14.22
N VAL A 357 23.70 21.20 -13.73
CA VAL A 357 24.24 21.34 -12.37
C VAL A 357 23.56 22.53 -11.70
N ILE A 358 23.14 22.36 -10.48
CA ILE A 358 22.52 23.41 -9.66
C ILE A 358 23.26 23.57 -8.34
N ASN A 359 23.06 24.73 -7.70
CA ASN A 359 23.38 24.97 -6.31
C ASN A 359 22.14 25.56 -5.64
N SER A 360 21.37 24.71 -4.95
CA SER A 360 20.12 25.16 -4.29
C SER A 360 20.44 26.20 -3.23
N ARG A 361 19.76 27.34 -3.27
CA ARG A 361 20.00 28.44 -2.34
C ARG A 361 19.45 28.17 -0.94
N MET A 362 18.31 27.50 -0.88
CA MET A 362 17.63 27.24 0.38
C MET A 362 16.76 25.98 0.30
N ALA A 363 16.72 25.22 1.39
CA ALA A 363 15.72 24.17 1.60
C ALA A 363 14.57 24.76 2.42
N MET A 364 13.50 25.10 1.74
CA MET A 364 12.33 25.74 2.32
C MET A 364 11.32 24.70 2.83
N LYS A 365 10.46 25.13 3.72
CA LYS A 365 9.40 24.31 4.30
C LYS A 365 8.05 24.79 3.82
N TYR A 366 7.14 23.88 3.49
CA TYR A 366 5.75 24.22 3.12
C TYR A 366 5.10 25.14 4.15
N SER A 367 5.24 24.80 5.43
CA SER A 367 4.66 25.57 6.54
C SER A 367 5.11 27.03 6.57
N GLU A 368 6.38 27.31 6.26
CA GLU A 368 6.94 28.66 6.27
C GLU A 368 6.63 29.40 4.97
N VAL A 369 6.73 28.73 3.81
CA VAL A 369 6.37 29.32 2.51
C VAL A 369 4.89 29.76 2.51
N ASN A 370 3.98 28.97 3.08
CA ASN A 370 2.57 29.36 3.19
C ASN A 370 2.40 30.66 3.97
N LYS A 371 3.12 30.85 5.11
CA LYS A 371 3.10 32.09 5.88
C LYS A 371 3.60 33.29 5.06
N VAL A 372 4.72 33.10 4.31
CA VAL A 372 5.26 34.16 3.44
C VAL A 372 4.24 34.59 2.37
N LEU A 373 3.57 33.60 1.75
CA LEU A 373 2.53 33.88 0.74
C LEU A 373 1.26 34.52 1.33
N GLU A 374 1.00 34.33 2.62
CA GLU A 374 -0.06 34.99 3.36
C GLU A 374 0.34 36.42 3.84
N GLY A 375 1.58 36.83 3.58
CA GLY A 375 2.11 38.17 3.91
C GLY A 375 2.78 38.25 5.28
N GLU A 376 3.06 37.12 5.93
CA GLU A 376 3.84 37.10 7.17
C GLU A 376 5.35 37.22 6.90
N VAL A 377 6.07 37.88 7.79
CA VAL A 377 7.55 37.95 7.73
C VAL A 377 8.12 36.71 8.39
N VAL A 378 8.89 35.93 7.61
CA VAL A 378 9.57 34.72 8.08
C VAL A 378 11.08 34.96 7.94
N GLU A 379 11.80 34.84 9.05
CA GLU A 379 13.26 35.08 9.10
C GLU A 379 14.02 34.20 8.10
N GLY A 380 14.85 34.82 7.27
CA GLY A 380 15.66 34.17 6.23
C GLY A 380 14.94 33.95 4.89
N TYR A 381 13.63 34.24 4.79
CA TYR A 381 12.85 34.11 3.54
C TYR A 381 12.72 35.43 2.78
N GLU A 382 13.14 36.54 3.37
CA GLU A 382 12.98 37.90 2.82
C GLU A 382 13.54 38.05 1.40
N PRO A 383 14.73 37.47 1.04
CA PRO A 383 15.26 37.56 -0.33
C PRO A 383 14.42 36.85 -1.40
N TYR A 384 13.54 35.93 -1.00
CA TYR A 384 12.81 35.05 -1.90
C TYR A 384 11.32 35.40 -2.02
N VAL A 385 10.84 36.44 -1.34
CA VAL A 385 9.42 36.82 -1.34
C VAL A 385 8.90 37.04 -2.77
N ASP A 386 9.63 37.83 -3.59
CA ASP A 386 9.24 38.11 -4.97
C ASP A 386 9.25 36.83 -5.83
N SER A 387 10.25 35.98 -5.67
CA SER A 387 10.32 34.70 -6.39
C SER A 387 9.15 33.77 -6.02
N LEU A 388 8.82 33.66 -4.74
CA LEU A 388 7.68 32.86 -4.26
C LEU A 388 6.34 33.44 -4.78
N GLN A 389 6.23 34.76 -4.89
CA GLN A 389 5.05 35.41 -5.46
C GLN A 389 4.89 35.08 -6.96
N ILE A 390 5.99 35.14 -7.73
CA ILE A 390 5.99 34.77 -9.17
C ILE A 390 5.62 33.28 -9.33
N MET A 391 6.14 32.40 -8.48
CA MET A 391 5.76 30.99 -8.47
C MET A 391 4.25 30.80 -8.18
N SER A 392 3.70 31.60 -7.26
CA SER A 392 2.27 31.59 -6.94
C SER A 392 1.42 32.07 -8.12
N GLU A 393 1.86 33.11 -8.84
CA GLU A 393 1.18 33.61 -10.06
C GLU A 393 1.11 32.52 -11.14
N LEU A 394 2.25 31.87 -11.46
CA LEU A 394 2.28 30.78 -12.43
C LEU A 394 1.42 29.60 -11.98
N CYS A 395 1.44 29.26 -10.69
CA CYS A 395 0.57 28.23 -10.13
C CYS A 395 -0.90 28.52 -10.38
N ASP A 396 -1.36 29.79 -10.18
CA ASP A 396 -2.76 30.18 -10.43
C ASP A 396 -3.15 30.03 -11.91
N LEU A 397 -2.23 30.29 -12.84
CA LEU A 397 -2.44 30.05 -14.27
C LEU A 397 -2.61 28.55 -14.55
N LEU A 398 -1.72 27.72 -14.01
CA LEU A 398 -1.75 26.25 -14.19
C LEU A 398 -3.00 25.63 -13.53
N GLU A 399 -3.42 26.09 -12.34
CA GLU A 399 -4.67 25.65 -11.70
C GLU A 399 -5.88 25.96 -12.58
N ARG A 400 -5.96 27.16 -13.15
CA ARG A 400 -7.01 27.54 -14.11
C ARG A 400 -7.07 26.59 -15.31
N LYS A 401 -5.91 26.24 -15.89
CA LYS A 401 -5.84 25.27 -17.00
C LYS A 401 -6.28 23.87 -16.59
N ARG A 402 -6.04 23.45 -15.35
CA ARG A 402 -6.55 22.20 -14.79
C ARG A 402 -8.07 22.23 -14.64
N GLU A 403 -8.63 23.34 -14.15
CA GLU A 403 -10.08 23.54 -14.04
C GLU A 403 -10.78 23.50 -15.39
N GLU A 404 -10.22 24.13 -16.43
CA GLU A 404 -10.72 24.09 -17.80
C GLU A 404 -10.81 22.66 -18.34
N ARG A 405 -9.89 21.77 -17.94
CA ARG A 405 -9.91 20.34 -18.32
C ARG A 405 -10.86 19.50 -17.48
N ASN A 406 -11.57 20.06 -16.52
CA ASN A 406 -12.46 19.31 -15.62
C ASN A 406 -11.77 18.24 -14.80
N TYR A 407 -10.53 18.48 -14.32
CA TYR A 407 -9.87 17.55 -13.43
C TYR A 407 -10.70 17.27 -12.17
N LEU A 408 -10.55 16.07 -11.62
CA LEU A 408 -11.29 15.65 -10.43
C LEU A 408 -10.43 15.88 -9.20
N ASP A 409 -10.78 16.91 -8.43
CA ASP A 409 -10.14 17.19 -7.15
C ASP A 409 -10.86 16.43 -6.04
N PHE A 410 -10.20 15.39 -5.55
CA PHE A 410 -10.70 14.62 -4.41
C PHE A 410 -10.26 15.19 -3.07
N ASP A 411 -9.29 16.12 -3.02
CA ASP A 411 -8.76 16.83 -1.84
C ASP A 411 -9.21 16.24 -0.49
N ILE A 412 -8.74 15.04 -0.20
CA ILE A 412 -8.96 14.37 1.08
C ILE A 412 -7.72 14.65 1.92
N PRO A 413 -7.84 15.41 3.01
CA PRO A 413 -6.71 15.73 3.85
C PRO A 413 -6.05 14.46 4.39
N ASP A 414 -4.74 14.39 4.29
CA ASP A 414 -3.94 13.33 4.91
C ASP A 414 -4.01 13.45 6.44
N LEU A 415 -3.72 12.35 7.12
CA LEU A 415 -3.70 12.31 8.58
C LEU A 415 -2.27 12.20 9.07
N GLU A 416 -1.88 13.13 9.91
CA GLU A 416 -0.60 13.10 10.61
C GLU A 416 -0.79 12.60 12.04
N VAL A 417 0.12 11.74 12.45
CA VAL A 417 0.19 11.21 13.83
C VAL A 417 1.26 11.97 14.61
N VAL A 418 0.82 12.81 15.55
CA VAL A 418 1.73 13.53 16.43
C VAL A 418 2.18 12.63 17.55
N GLN A 419 3.50 12.44 17.65
CA GLN A 419 4.14 11.58 18.64
C GLN A 419 4.98 12.41 19.61
N SER A 420 5.01 11.98 20.87
CA SER A 420 5.98 12.48 21.86
C SER A 420 7.40 12.01 21.53
N LYS A 421 8.40 12.58 22.19
CA LYS A 421 9.81 12.15 22.09
C LYS A 421 10.02 10.67 22.49
N THR A 422 9.09 10.08 23.19
CA THR A 422 9.11 8.66 23.62
C THR A 422 8.34 7.74 22.68
N GLY A 423 7.82 8.25 21.55
CA GLY A 423 7.04 7.48 20.57
C GLY A 423 5.57 7.26 20.97
N GLU A 424 5.09 7.90 22.04
CA GLU A 424 3.68 7.81 22.41
C GLU A 424 2.82 8.70 21.50
N ILE A 425 1.68 8.18 21.07
CA ILE A 425 0.73 8.93 20.25
C ILE A 425 0.00 9.94 21.13
N GLU A 426 0.14 11.24 20.80
CA GLU A 426 -0.49 12.34 21.53
C GLU A 426 -1.82 12.76 20.88
N LYS A 427 -1.84 12.86 19.56
CA LYS A 427 -3.04 13.21 18.78
C LYS A 427 -2.89 12.81 17.31
N ILE A 428 -4.02 12.83 16.61
CA ILE A 428 -4.09 12.70 15.15
C ILE A 428 -4.71 13.98 14.61
N VAL A 429 -4.06 14.57 13.60
CA VAL A 429 -4.47 15.84 13.00
C VAL A 429 -4.64 15.71 11.49
N GLU A 430 -5.44 16.58 10.89
CA GLU A 430 -5.51 16.73 9.44
C GLU A 430 -4.36 17.63 8.96
N LEU A 431 -3.66 17.18 7.93
CA LEU A 431 -2.76 18.02 7.17
C LEU A 431 -3.61 18.75 6.09
N THR A 432 -3.61 20.06 6.15
CA THR A 432 -4.25 20.88 5.12
C THR A 432 -3.22 21.33 4.11
N SER A 433 -3.44 21.03 2.83
CA SER A 433 -2.64 21.58 1.74
C SER A 433 -2.83 23.10 1.65
N GLY A 434 -1.73 23.83 1.68
CA GLY A 434 -1.69 25.25 1.44
C GLY A 434 -1.30 25.61 -0.01
N LYS A 435 -0.96 26.87 -0.24
CA LYS A 435 -0.57 27.35 -1.57
C LYS A 435 0.81 26.79 -1.99
N ALA A 436 1.73 26.62 -1.03
CA ALA A 436 3.05 26.10 -1.29
C ALA A 436 3.03 24.66 -1.84
N GLU A 437 2.20 23.79 -1.24
CA GLU A 437 2.01 22.42 -1.73
C GLU A 437 1.42 22.40 -3.15
N LYS A 438 0.46 23.28 -3.44
CA LYS A 438 -0.13 23.42 -4.77
C LYS A 438 0.85 23.92 -5.82
N ILE A 439 1.77 24.81 -5.47
CA ILE A 439 2.86 25.27 -6.35
C ILE A 439 3.68 24.06 -6.80
N ILE A 440 4.21 23.29 -5.87
CA ILE A 440 5.04 22.14 -6.19
C ILE A 440 4.25 21.07 -6.93
N GLU A 441 3.01 20.76 -6.50
CA GLU A 441 2.14 19.82 -7.21
C GLU A 441 1.95 20.19 -8.69
N ASN A 442 1.60 21.44 -8.98
CA ASN A 442 1.35 21.88 -10.35
C ASN A 442 2.64 21.87 -11.21
N PHE A 443 3.78 22.27 -10.63
CA PHE A 443 5.06 22.22 -11.33
C PHE A 443 5.51 20.79 -11.64
N MET A 444 5.31 19.85 -10.70
CA MET A 444 5.61 18.43 -10.92
C MET A 444 4.64 17.79 -11.93
N LEU A 445 3.37 18.16 -11.93
CA LEU A 445 2.38 17.67 -12.88
C LEU A 445 2.69 18.11 -14.31
N ILE A 446 2.99 19.41 -14.52
CA ILE A 446 3.30 19.89 -15.88
C ILE A 446 4.62 19.32 -16.38
N THR A 447 5.63 19.17 -15.51
CA THR A 447 6.91 18.53 -15.84
C THR A 447 6.69 17.07 -16.28
N GLY A 448 5.94 16.26 -15.50
CA GLY A 448 5.64 14.88 -15.84
C GLY A 448 4.82 14.74 -17.13
N THR A 449 3.95 15.70 -17.42
CA THR A 449 3.18 15.74 -18.68
C THR A 449 4.11 16.03 -19.86
N THR A 450 4.93 17.07 -19.75
CA THR A 450 5.89 17.49 -20.80
C THR A 450 6.87 16.37 -21.16
N VAL A 451 7.43 15.70 -20.14
CA VAL A 451 8.33 14.55 -20.35
C VAL A 451 7.62 13.39 -21.03
N ALA A 452 6.41 13.04 -20.57
CA ALA A 452 5.64 11.93 -21.14
C ALA A 452 5.20 12.20 -22.60
N GLU A 453 4.92 13.45 -22.96
CA GLU A 453 4.58 13.85 -24.34
C GLU A 453 5.81 13.80 -25.24
N HIS A 454 6.95 14.38 -24.77
CA HIS A 454 8.19 14.45 -25.54
C HIS A 454 8.72 13.08 -25.93
N TYR A 455 8.76 12.13 -24.97
CA TYR A 455 9.34 10.81 -25.17
C TYR A 455 8.32 9.73 -25.55
N SER A 456 7.08 10.10 -25.92
CA SER A 456 6.01 9.14 -26.28
C SER A 456 6.27 8.31 -27.53
N TRP A 457 7.32 8.58 -28.28
CA TRP A 457 7.77 7.81 -29.44
C TRP A 457 8.67 6.61 -29.07
N LEU A 458 9.10 6.51 -27.81
CA LEU A 458 9.85 5.38 -27.24
C LEU A 458 8.93 4.49 -26.41
N PRO A 459 9.29 3.21 -26.18
CA PRO A 459 8.77 2.45 -25.03
C PRO A 459 9.02 3.24 -23.76
N PHE A 460 7.97 3.46 -22.97
CA PHE A 460 8.03 4.40 -21.84
C PHE A 460 7.17 3.90 -20.69
N ILE A 461 7.45 4.35 -19.45
CA ILE A 461 6.61 4.04 -18.29
C ILE A 461 5.68 5.22 -18.03
N TYR A 462 4.38 5.00 -18.23
CA TYR A 462 3.34 5.98 -17.94
C TYR A 462 2.74 5.77 -16.56
N ARG A 463 2.24 6.84 -15.97
CA ARG A 463 1.32 6.80 -14.84
C ARG A 463 -0.10 6.86 -15.38
N VAL A 464 -0.78 5.73 -15.37
CA VAL A 464 -2.10 5.61 -15.97
C VAL A 464 -3.20 5.46 -14.92
N HIS A 465 -4.37 6.05 -15.22
CA HIS A 465 -5.56 5.92 -14.39
C HIS A 465 -6.78 5.75 -15.29
N GLU A 466 -7.32 4.54 -15.32
CA GLU A 466 -8.48 4.23 -16.15
C GLU A 466 -9.76 4.87 -15.57
N SER A 467 -10.75 5.14 -16.43
CA SER A 467 -12.09 5.56 -16.00
C SER A 467 -12.73 4.53 -15.06
N PRO A 468 -13.51 4.97 -14.08
CA PRO A 468 -14.21 4.07 -13.17
C PRO A 468 -15.30 3.27 -13.87
N ASN A 469 -15.71 2.15 -13.27
CA ASN A 469 -16.87 1.43 -13.76
C ASN A 469 -18.15 2.26 -13.46
N PRO A 470 -18.93 2.65 -14.49
CA PRO A 470 -20.14 3.46 -14.32
C PRO A 470 -21.15 2.86 -13.33
N GLU A 471 -21.32 1.54 -13.30
CA GLU A 471 -22.22 0.87 -12.36
C GLU A 471 -21.79 1.06 -10.90
N THR A 472 -20.48 1.01 -10.64
CA THR A 472 -19.93 1.23 -9.29
C THR A 472 -20.19 2.66 -8.82
N VAL A 473 -19.95 3.65 -9.68
CA VAL A 473 -20.21 5.06 -9.39
C VAL A 473 -21.71 5.32 -9.17
N MET A 474 -22.57 4.77 -10.03
CA MET A 474 -24.03 4.86 -9.86
C MET A 474 -24.51 4.27 -8.54
N ASN A 475 -23.91 3.16 -8.10
CA ASN A 475 -24.22 2.57 -6.80
C ASN A 475 -23.82 3.52 -5.65
N VAL A 476 -22.64 4.16 -5.72
CA VAL A 476 -22.22 5.17 -4.74
C VAL A 476 -23.19 6.33 -4.71
N ILE A 477 -23.53 6.91 -5.85
CA ILE A 477 -24.52 8.01 -5.95
C ILE A 477 -25.87 7.59 -5.37
N LYS A 478 -26.33 6.38 -5.64
CA LYS A 478 -27.56 5.84 -5.06
C LYS A 478 -27.49 5.73 -3.53
N ILE A 479 -26.37 5.25 -2.99
CA ILE A 479 -26.15 5.16 -1.54
C ILE A 479 -26.19 6.55 -0.92
N LEU A 480 -25.48 7.53 -1.47
CA LEU A 480 -25.46 8.90 -1.01
C LEU A 480 -26.88 9.53 -0.99
N ARG A 481 -27.67 9.32 -2.04
CA ARG A 481 -29.06 9.79 -2.09
C ARG A 481 -29.96 9.10 -1.03
N THR A 482 -29.83 7.79 -0.87
CA THR A 482 -30.63 7.07 0.14
C THR A 482 -30.23 7.44 1.57
N SER A 483 -29.03 7.97 1.76
CA SER A 483 -28.54 8.53 3.02
C SER A 483 -29.05 9.96 3.28
N GLY A 484 -29.73 10.58 2.31
CA GLY A 484 -30.32 11.92 2.45
C GLY A 484 -29.51 13.05 1.83
N ILE A 485 -28.38 12.74 1.20
CA ILE A 485 -27.52 13.72 0.52
C ILE A 485 -28.19 14.12 -0.81
N LYS A 486 -28.32 15.41 -1.05
CA LYS A 486 -29.00 15.98 -2.24
C LYS A 486 -28.07 15.94 -3.47
N ILE A 487 -28.09 14.84 -4.20
CA ILE A 487 -27.37 14.69 -5.47
C ILE A 487 -28.41 14.58 -6.63
N PRO A 488 -28.24 15.31 -7.75
CA PRO A 488 -29.10 15.22 -8.93
C PRO A 488 -29.20 13.79 -9.49
N LYS A 489 -30.22 13.53 -10.31
CA LYS A 489 -30.31 12.26 -11.05
C LYS A 489 -29.53 12.40 -12.35
N TYR A 490 -28.62 11.51 -12.60
CA TYR A 490 -27.84 11.42 -13.81
C TYR A 490 -28.29 10.19 -14.63
N SER A 491 -28.33 10.32 -15.93
CA SER A 491 -28.59 9.21 -16.87
C SER A 491 -27.29 8.50 -17.27
N ASN A 492 -26.21 9.26 -17.38
CA ASN A 492 -24.86 8.76 -17.66
C ASN A 492 -23.91 9.28 -16.59
N ILE A 493 -22.76 8.62 -16.46
CA ILE A 493 -21.66 9.02 -15.59
C ILE A 493 -20.45 9.31 -16.48
N ASP A 494 -20.07 10.55 -16.49
CA ASP A 494 -18.87 11.09 -17.13
C ASP A 494 -18.08 11.96 -16.16
N GLU A 495 -17.00 12.56 -16.60
CA GLU A 495 -16.12 13.43 -15.80
C GLU A 495 -16.88 14.62 -15.26
N MET A 496 -17.72 15.27 -16.10
CA MET A 496 -18.54 16.44 -15.69
C MET A 496 -19.52 16.07 -14.58
N THR A 497 -20.15 14.91 -14.69
CA THR A 497 -21.07 14.40 -13.66
C THR A 497 -20.37 14.22 -12.32
N LEU A 498 -19.15 13.66 -12.34
CA LEU A 498 -18.35 13.44 -11.13
C LEU A 498 -17.92 14.78 -10.51
N LYS A 499 -17.44 15.72 -11.34
CA LYS A 499 -17.09 17.07 -10.91
C LYS A 499 -18.28 17.78 -10.28
N GLU A 500 -19.46 17.76 -10.92
CA GLU A 500 -20.68 18.33 -10.35
C GLU A 500 -21.07 17.73 -9.00
N VAL A 501 -20.83 16.43 -8.78
CA VAL A 501 -21.10 15.78 -7.49
C VAL A 501 -20.11 16.25 -6.43
N LEU A 502 -18.82 16.40 -6.79
CA LEU A 502 -17.79 16.91 -5.89
C LEU A 502 -18.01 18.36 -5.49
N ASP A 503 -18.45 19.21 -6.43
CA ASP A 503 -18.65 20.66 -6.23
C ASP A 503 -19.95 21.00 -5.47
N LYS A 504 -20.98 20.15 -5.53
CA LYS A 504 -22.32 20.42 -4.95
C LYS A 504 -22.47 20.09 -3.47
N VAL A 505 -21.40 20.05 -2.72
CA VAL A 505 -21.43 19.66 -1.31
C VAL A 505 -21.60 20.85 -0.38
N ASN A 506 -22.55 20.78 0.55
CA ASN A 506 -22.95 21.90 1.39
C ASN A 506 -22.22 22.01 2.73
N THR A 507 -21.60 20.94 3.21
CA THR A 507 -20.88 20.93 4.51
C THR A 507 -19.54 20.20 4.42
N LYS A 508 -18.57 20.60 5.25
CA LYS A 508 -17.22 19.98 5.29
C LYS A 508 -17.29 18.46 5.57
N ASP A 509 -18.15 18.03 6.49
CA ASP A 509 -18.31 16.60 6.84
C ASP A 509 -18.90 15.78 5.69
N GLU A 510 -19.92 16.31 4.98
CA GLU A 510 -20.52 15.68 3.82
C GLU A 510 -19.55 15.64 2.63
N ALA A 511 -18.78 16.74 2.43
CA ALA A 511 -17.76 16.82 1.39
C ALA A 511 -16.76 15.67 1.49
N ARG A 512 -16.15 15.53 2.65
CA ARG A 512 -15.18 14.48 2.90
C ARG A 512 -15.76 13.09 2.66
N LEU A 513 -16.96 12.82 3.17
CA LEU A 513 -17.61 11.52 3.00
C LEU A 513 -17.88 11.19 1.54
N ILE A 514 -18.35 12.16 0.76
CA ILE A 514 -18.63 11.99 -0.68
C ILE A 514 -17.33 11.74 -1.43
N ARG A 515 -16.29 12.54 -1.19
CA ARG A 515 -14.97 12.39 -1.81
C ARG A 515 -14.38 11.01 -1.54
N GLU A 516 -14.37 10.57 -0.27
CA GLU A 516 -13.89 9.23 0.12
C GLU A 516 -14.68 8.10 -0.56
N MET A 517 -16.01 8.22 -0.64
CA MET A 517 -16.84 7.20 -1.29
C MET A 517 -16.65 7.14 -2.80
N LEU A 518 -16.53 8.30 -3.45
CA LEU A 518 -16.24 8.37 -4.87
C LEU A 518 -14.83 7.87 -5.18
N LEU A 519 -13.83 8.28 -4.40
CA LEU A 519 -12.46 7.80 -4.56
C LEU A 519 -12.37 6.28 -4.42
N LYS A 520 -13.07 5.67 -3.45
CA LYS A 520 -13.17 4.20 -3.31
C LYS A 520 -13.83 3.51 -4.51
N SER A 521 -14.60 4.23 -5.32
CA SER A 521 -15.23 3.70 -6.53
C SER A 521 -14.35 3.82 -7.77
N MET A 522 -13.25 4.59 -7.69
CA MET A 522 -12.28 4.73 -8.78
C MET A 522 -11.41 3.48 -8.90
N LYS A 523 -10.88 3.25 -10.08
CA LYS A 523 -9.77 2.31 -10.26
C LYS A 523 -8.52 2.91 -9.64
N ARG A 524 -7.57 2.08 -9.25
CA ARG A 524 -6.27 2.60 -8.80
C ARG A 524 -5.44 3.04 -9.99
N ALA A 525 -4.72 4.15 -9.85
CA ALA A 525 -3.65 4.49 -10.76
C ALA A 525 -2.53 3.44 -10.66
N ARG A 526 -1.86 3.16 -11.78
CA ARG A 526 -0.75 2.20 -11.85
C ARG A 526 0.31 2.68 -12.84
N TYR A 527 1.45 2.04 -12.81
CA TYR A 527 2.45 2.18 -13.87
C TYR A 527 2.17 1.19 -14.98
N ASP A 528 2.32 1.62 -16.24
CA ASP A 528 2.10 0.78 -17.41
C ASP A 528 2.93 1.31 -18.59
N VAL A 529 3.32 0.43 -19.51
CA VAL A 529 3.95 0.84 -20.77
C VAL A 529 2.90 1.22 -21.83
N TYR A 530 1.67 0.79 -21.65
CA TYR A 530 0.55 1.14 -22.51
C TYR A 530 -0.19 2.36 -21.96
N ASN A 531 -0.09 3.48 -22.66
CA ASN A 531 -0.76 4.70 -22.25
C ASN A 531 -2.27 4.61 -22.49
N VAL A 532 -3.06 4.73 -21.42
CA VAL A 532 -4.53 4.83 -21.45
C VAL A 532 -5.02 6.16 -20.89
N GLY A 533 -4.11 7.11 -20.70
CA GLY A 533 -4.38 8.41 -20.06
C GLY A 533 -4.53 8.34 -18.54
N HIS A 534 -4.74 9.50 -17.94
CA HIS A 534 -4.95 9.62 -16.50
C HIS A 534 -6.29 10.29 -16.21
N PHE A 535 -7.33 9.48 -15.98
CA PHE A 535 -8.72 9.94 -15.84
C PHE A 535 -8.92 11.02 -14.78
N ALA A 536 -8.41 10.85 -13.55
CA ALA A 536 -8.63 11.85 -12.49
C ALA A 536 -7.96 13.20 -12.81
N LEU A 537 -6.77 13.19 -13.44
CA LEU A 537 -6.05 14.41 -13.81
C LEU A 537 -6.50 14.99 -15.15
N GLN A 538 -7.32 14.27 -15.92
CA GLN A 538 -7.74 14.62 -17.28
C GLN A 538 -6.54 14.92 -18.19
N LEU A 539 -5.50 14.05 -18.09
CA LEU A 539 -4.28 14.14 -18.88
C LEU A 539 -4.21 13.00 -19.88
N PRO A 540 -3.95 13.28 -21.19
CA PRO A 540 -3.81 12.25 -22.21
C PRO A 540 -2.54 11.42 -22.05
N LYS A 541 -1.46 12.02 -21.51
CA LYS A 541 -0.19 11.36 -21.20
C LYS A 541 0.35 11.94 -19.90
N TYR A 542 0.83 11.08 -19.04
CA TYR A 542 1.46 11.49 -17.79
C TYR A 542 2.45 10.42 -17.33
N CYS A 543 3.55 10.84 -16.78
CA CYS A 543 4.49 9.96 -16.11
C CYS A 543 4.92 10.53 -14.75
N HIS A 544 5.35 9.67 -13.88
CA HIS A 544 6.15 10.05 -12.73
C HIS A 544 7.61 10.19 -13.18
N PHE A 545 8.20 11.35 -12.99
CA PHE A 545 9.56 11.68 -13.40
C PHE A 545 10.34 12.38 -12.29
N THR A 546 9.64 13.02 -11.38
CA THR A 546 10.17 14.05 -10.50
C THR A 546 10.68 13.53 -9.15
N SER A 547 10.67 12.20 -8.91
CA SER A 547 11.13 11.65 -7.63
C SER A 547 11.95 10.35 -7.78
N PRO A 548 13.12 10.41 -8.47
CA PRO A 548 13.96 9.24 -8.73
C PRO A 548 14.67 8.68 -7.48
N ILE A 549 14.79 9.44 -6.38
CA ILE A 549 15.36 8.96 -5.11
C ILE A 549 14.43 7.95 -4.44
N ARG A 550 13.11 8.17 -4.58
CA ARG A 550 12.10 7.39 -3.83
C ARG A 550 11.14 6.56 -4.69
N ARG A 551 11.21 6.65 -6.03
CA ARG A 551 10.38 5.84 -6.96
C ARG A 551 11.23 5.27 -8.08
N PHE A 552 11.25 3.95 -8.21
CA PHE A 552 12.03 3.25 -9.23
C PHE A 552 11.57 3.52 -10.67
N PRO A 553 10.27 3.70 -10.99
CA PRO A 553 9.85 4.12 -12.33
C PRO A 553 10.46 5.45 -12.78
N ASP A 554 10.49 6.46 -11.90
CA ASP A 554 11.13 7.75 -12.17
C ASP A 554 12.62 7.56 -12.45
N PHE A 555 13.32 6.84 -11.57
CA PHE A 555 14.71 6.48 -11.76
C PHE A 555 14.95 5.74 -13.10
N SER A 556 14.05 4.81 -13.46
CA SER A 556 14.16 4.04 -14.72
C SER A 556 14.00 4.93 -15.95
N ILE A 557 13.12 5.94 -15.88
CA ILE A 557 12.98 6.94 -16.94
C ILE A 557 14.27 7.76 -17.06
N HIS A 558 14.83 8.26 -15.97
CA HIS A 558 16.12 8.99 -16.00
C HIS A 558 17.23 8.13 -16.62
N MET A 559 17.32 6.85 -16.24
CA MET A 559 18.29 5.93 -16.82
C MET A 559 18.07 5.71 -18.33
N LEU A 560 16.82 5.57 -18.77
CA LEU A 560 16.48 5.49 -20.20
C LEU A 560 16.94 6.72 -20.95
N LEU A 561 16.75 7.91 -20.39
CA LEU A 561 17.19 9.17 -21.02
C LEU A 561 18.72 9.33 -21.05
N ASP A 562 19.45 8.75 -20.10
CA ASP A 562 20.92 8.72 -20.13
C ASP A 562 21.49 7.79 -21.23
N GLU A 563 20.71 6.78 -21.59
CA GLU A 563 21.09 5.76 -22.57
C GLU A 563 20.53 6.05 -23.98
N ILE A 564 19.66 7.05 -24.14
CA ILE A 564 18.88 7.29 -25.36
C ILE A 564 19.70 7.37 -26.63
N GLU A 565 20.88 8.00 -26.58
CA GLU A 565 21.78 8.15 -27.74
C GLU A 565 22.49 6.82 -28.11
N LYS A 566 22.51 5.85 -27.19
CA LYS A 566 23.15 4.54 -27.34
C LYS A 566 22.17 3.43 -27.63
N LEU A 567 20.85 3.72 -27.67
CA LEU A 567 19.83 2.73 -27.90
C LEU A 567 19.97 2.14 -29.29
N ASP A 568 19.86 0.81 -29.37
CA ASP A 568 19.65 0.11 -30.62
C ASP A 568 18.16 0.13 -30.95
N TYR A 569 17.79 0.83 -32.01
CA TYR A 569 16.41 0.99 -32.47
C TYR A 569 15.92 -0.16 -33.36
N SER A 570 16.63 -1.29 -33.40
CA SER A 570 16.11 -2.49 -34.05
C SER A 570 14.82 -2.98 -33.37
N PRO A 571 13.90 -3.59 -34.11
CA PRO A 571 12.63 -4.07 -33.54
C PRO A 571 12.81 -5.05 -32.37
N ASP A 572 13.85 -5.90 -32.42
CA ASP A 572 14.14 -6.86 -31.36
C ASP A 572 14.62 -6.15 -30.09
N SER A 573 15.52 -5.16 -30.19
CA SER A 573 16.02 -4.38 -29.05
C SER A 573 14.92 -3.52 -28.44
N ILE A 574 14.10 -2.88 -29.26
CA ILE A 574 12.95 -2.11 -28.77
C ILE A 574 11.92 -3.03 -28.08
N GLY A 575 11.66 -4.23 -28.62
CA GLY A 575 10.78 -5.21 -27.98
C GLY A 575 11.33 -5.73 -26.64
N MET A 576 12.65 -5.88 -26.52
CA MET A 576 13.28 -6.25 -25.24
C MET A 576 13.19 -5.12 -24.21
N LEU A 577 13.39 -3.87 -24.62
CA LEU A 577 13.24 -2.69 -23.77
C LEU A 577 11.79 -2.56 -23.26
N GLU A 578 10.79 -2.69 -24.16
CA GLU A 578 9.39 -2.63 -23.79
C GLU A 578 9.04 -3.68 -22.73
N LYS A 579 9.54 -4.91 -22.92
CA LYS A 579 9.33 -5.99 -21.96
C LYS A 579 9.99 -5.69 -20.60
N GLU A 580 11.21 -5.17 -20.59
CA GLU A 580 11.89 -4.78 -19.35
C GLU A 580 11.11 -3.69 -18.60
N LEU A 581 10.68 -2.64 -19.30
CA LEU A 581 9.89 -1.55 -18.73
C LEU A 581 8.52 -2.04 -18.23
N PHE A 582 7.89 -3.00 -18.94
CA PHE A 582 6.64 -3.62 -18.49
C PHE A 582 6.82 -4.39 -17.17
N ASP A 583 7.91 -5.17 -17.04
CA ASP A 583 8.21 -5.90 -15.80
C ASP A 583 8.46 -4.92 -14.64
N ILE A 584 9.19 -3.81 -14.89
CA ILE A 584 9.42 -2.75 -13.90
C ILE A 584 8.08 -2.10 -13.50
N ALA A 585 7.25 -1.71 -14.44
CA ALA A 585 5.96 -1.06 -14.20
C ALA A 585 5.03 -1.93 -13.34
N ASN A 586 4.94 -3.23 -13.65
CA ASN A 586 4.14 -4.18 -12.88
C ASN A 586 4.67 -4.36 -11.45
N HIS A 587 5.99 -4.54 -11.31
CA HIS A 587 6.61 -4.67 -10.00
C HIS A 587 6.40 -3.41 -9.15
N ALA A 588 6.65 -2.24 -9.72
CA ALA A 588 6.47 -0.95 -9.05
C ALA A 588 5.01 -0.72 -8.61
N SER A 589 4.03 -1.06 -9.45
CA SER A 589 2.60 -0.97 -9.10
C SER A 589 2.24 -1.88 -7.92
N ASN A 590 2.82 -3.08 -7.85
CA ASN A 590 2.61 -4.00 -6.73
C ASN A 590 3.28 -3.49 -5.44
N MET A 591 4.50 -2.96 -5.54
CA MET A 591 5.22 -2.43 -4.38
C MET A 591 4.57 -1.15 -3.85
N GLU A 592 4.11 -0.25 -4.71
CA GLU A 592 3.32 0.93 -4.32
C GLU A 592 2.04 0.52 -3.57
N LYS A 593 1.35 -0.51 -4.05
CA LYS A 593 0.17 -1.05 -3.34
C LYS A 593 0.54 -1.55 -1.94
N LYS A 594 1.63 -2.29 -1.80
CA LYS A 594 2.12 -2.75 -0.49
C LYS A 594 2.51 -1.57 0.41
N ALA A 595 3.18 -0.54 -0.13
CA ALA A 595 3.54 0.66 0.60
C ALA A 595 2.30 1.34 1.20
N GLN A 596 1.26 1.56 0.40
CA GLN A 596 0.00 2.13 0.85
C GLN A 596 -0.69 1.26 1.92
N GLU A 597 -0.64 -0.05 1.79
CA GLU A 597 -1.21 -0.98 2.78
C GLU A 597 -0.44 -0.91 4.12
N VAL A 598 0.90 -0.82 4.07
CA VAL A 598 1.76 -0.61 5.26
C VAL A 598 1.43 0.72 5.94
N GLU A 599 1.35 1.81 5.19
CA GLU A 599 1.03 3.14 5.73
C GLU A 599 -0.35 3.16 6.38
N GLN A 600 -1.36 2.57 5.74
CA GLN A 600 -2.69 2.44 6.30
C GLN A 600 -2.73 1.58 7.57
N ASP A 601 -1.99 0.49 7.61
CA ASP A 601 -1.97 -0.39 8.78
C ASP A 601 -1.15 0.20 9.92
N ALA A 602 -0.09 0.95 9.62
CA ALA A 602 0.62 1.77 10.61
C ALA A 602 -0.27 2.86 11.20
N LEU A 603 -1.06 3.55 10.39
CA LEU A 603 -2.02 4.54 10.85
C LEU A 603 -3.12 3.90 11.75
N LYS A 604 -3.68 2.74 11.35
CA LYS A 604 -4.65 2.01 12.18
C LYS A 604 -4.03 1.55 13.51
N MET A 605 -2.78 1.11 13.49
CA MET A 605 -2.04 0.74 14.70
C MET A 605 -1.90 1.95 15.63
N ALA A 606 -1.49 3.11 15.10
CA ALA A 606 -1.39 4.36 15.87
C ALA A 606 -2.74 4.79 16.46
N MET A 607 -3.82 4.74 15.68
CA MET A 607 -5.18 5.01 16.16
C MET A 607 -5.60 4.07 17.29
N ALA A 608 -5.31 2.78 17.15
CA ALA A 608 -5.64 1.79 18.17
C ALA A 608 -4.81 2.00 19.44
N GLN A 609 -3.50 2.27 19.33
CA GLN A 609 -2.62 2.58 20.45
C GLN A 609 -3.09 3.83 21.23
N TYR A 610 -3.52 4.87 20.52
CA TYR A 610 -4.13 6.04 21.14
C TYR A 610 -5.39 5.67 21.91
N MET A 611 -6.28 4.90 21.30
CA MET A 611 -7.57 4.53 21.87
C MET A 611 -7.48 3.50 23.01
N GLU A 612 -6.42 2.71 23.12
CA GLU A 612 -6.18 1.83 24.28
C GLU A 612 -6.17 2.61 25.61
N LYS A 613 -5.70 3.86 25.59
CA LYS A 613 -5.67 4.76 26.75
C LYS A 613 -7.02 5.44 27.04
N HIS A 614 -7.98 5.36 26.10
CA HIS A 614 -9.25 6.09 26.16
C HIS A 614 -10.46 5.14 26.24
N ILE A 615 -10.25 3.88 26.66
CA ILE A 615 -11.35 2.91 26.82
C ILE A 615 -12.36 3.42 27.85
N GLY A 616 -13.64 3.42 27.47
CA GLY A 616 -14.75 3.95 28.26
C GLY A 616 -15.05 5.43 28.03
N GLU A 617 -14.22 6.17 27.29
CA GLU A 617 -14.49 7.57 26.92
C GLU A 617 -15.45 7.65 25.72
N GLY A 618 -16.16 8.77 25.63
CA GLY A 618 -17.20 8.99 24.63
C GLY A 618 -16.89 10.10 23.66
N TYR A 619 -17.27 9.90 22.39
CA TYR A 619 -16.96 10.78 21.27
C TYR A 619 -18.17 11.02 20.38
N ASP A 620 -18.34 12.24 19.87
CA ASP A 620 -19.20 12.49 18.73
C ASP A 620 -18.57 11.90 17.47
N ALA A 621 -19.37 11.22 16.66
CA ALA A 621 -18.89 10.50 15.48
C ALA A 621 -19.90 10.54 14.33
N VAL A 622 -19.41 10.27 13.12
CA VAL A 622 -20.22 10.13 11.91
C VAL A 622 -20.11 8.70 11.38
N ILE A 623 -21.22 8.14 10.93
CA ILE A 623 -21.24 6.82 10.27
C ILE A 623 -20.62 6.98 8.88
N THR A 624 -19.50 6.30 8.63
CA THR A 624 -18.79 6.33 7.35
C THR A 624 -19.14 5.16 6.44
N ASP A 625 -19.57 4.03 7.01
CA ASP A 625 -19.97 2.88 6.23
C ASP A 625 -20.96 1.98 6.99
N VAL A 626 -21.78 1.22 6.25
CA VAL A 626 -22.70 0.23 6.80
C VAL A 626 -22.54 -1.10 6.07
N TYR A 627 -22.52 -2.21 6.80
CA TYR A 627 -22.27 -3.53 6.26
C TYR A 627 -23.00 -4.64 7.05
N PRO A 628 -23.07 -5.89 6.54
CA PRO A 628 -23.88 -6.95 7.13
C PRO A 628 -23.59 -7.31 8.59
N ARG A 629 -22.43 -6.91 9.14
CA ARG A 629 -22.00 -7.28 10.50
C ARG A 629 -21.87 -6.10 11.46
N GLY A 630 -22.13 -4.86 11.01
CA GLY A 630 -21.98 -3.67 11.84
C GLY A 630 -22.00 -2.37 11.02
N ILE A 631 -21.49 -1.32 11.64
CA ILE A 631 -21.25 -0.02 11.01
C ILE A 631 -19.82 0.42 11.30
N PHE A 632 -19.23 1.20 10.39
CA PHE A 632 -18.02 1.96 10.67
C PHE A 632 -18.38 3.40 11.04
N VAL A 633 -17.67 3.92 11.99
CA VAL A 633 -17.79 5.30 12.44
C VAL A 633 -16.43 5.98 12.45
N ARG A 634 -16.42 7.29 12.29
CA ARG A 634 -15.24 8.13 12.50
C ARG A 634 -15.60 9.20 13.51
N THR A 635 -14.78 9.32 14.55
CA THR A 635 -14.92 10.32 15.60
C THR A 635 -14.53 11.71 15.09
N ASN A 636 -14.91 12.76 15.81
CA ASN A 636 -14.43 14.13 15.57
C ASN A 636 -12.90 14.29 15.79
N GLU A 637 -12.25 13.34 16.43
CA GLU A 637 -10.78 13.21 16.54
C GLU A 637 -10.18 12.35 15.41
N LEU A 638 -10.92 12.15 14.31
CA LEU A 638 -10.52 11.47 13.06
C LEU A 638 -10.24 9.96 13.21
N ILE A 639 -10.56 9.38 14.35
CA ILE A 639 -10.32 7.97 14.61
C ILE A 639 -11.45 7.13 14.08
N SER A 640 -11.10 6.19 13.21
CA SER A 640 -12.05 5.26 12.60
C SER A 640 -12.13 3.97 13.41
N GLY A 641 -13.35 3.45 13.56
CA GLY A 641 -13.55 2.18 14.25
C GLY A 641 -14.91 1.56 13.93
N LYS A 642 -15.13 0.38 14.49
CA LYS A 642 -16.25 -0.48 14.17
C LYS A 642 -17.25 -0.52 15.33
N VAL A 643 -18.55 -0.48 15.02
CA VAL A 643 -19.65 -0.75 15.96
C VAL A 643 -20.35 -2.02 15.53
N ARG A 644 -20.36 -3.04 16.37
CA ARG A 644 -21.09 -4.29 16.14
C ARG A 644 -22.58 -4.11 16.46
N PHE A 645 -23.47 -4.93 15.87
CA PHE A 645 -24.91 -4.83 16.13
C PHE A 645 -25.28 -5.02 17.60
N ASP A 646 -24.56 -5.89 18.31
CA ASP A 646 -24.73 -6.13 19.74
C ASP A 646 -24.26 -4.95 20.63
N SER A 647 -23.52 -4.03 20.06
CA SER A 647 -23.06 -2.79 20.70
C SER A 647 -23.95 -1.57 20.37
N ILE A 648 -25.11 -1.79 19.73
CA ILE A 648 -26.14 -0.77 19.49
C ILE A 648 -27.30 -0.98 20.44
N PRO A 649 -27.60 -0.03 21.35
CA PRO A 649 -28.60 -0.23 22.39
C PRO A 649 -30.03 -0.13 21.87
N GLY A 650 -30.98 -0.72 22.59
CA GLY A 650 -32.43 -0.50 22.49
C GLY A 650 -33.19 -1.39 21.52
N ASP A 651 -32.53 -2.14 20.64
CA ASP A 651 -33.19 -3.05 19.69
C ASP A 651 -32.25 -4.17 19.23
N ARG A 652 -32.77 -5.13 18.47
CA ARG A 652 -31.98 -6.03 17.63
C ARG A 652 -31.86 -5.46 16.23
N TYR A 653 -30.66 -5.33 15.72
CA TYR A 653 -30.39 -4.70 14.45
C TYR A 653 -30.03 -5.71 13.36
N TYR A 654 -30.32 -5.36 12.11
CA TYR A 654 -29.94 -6.12 10.93
C TYR A 654 -29.62 -5.17 9.77
N TYR A 655 -28.82 -5.62 8.83
CA TYR A 655 -28.50 -4.88 7.61
C TYR A 655 -29.60 -5.04 6.56
N ASN A 656 -30.08 -3.91 6.04
CA ASN A 656 -31.03 -3.86 4.92
C ASN A 656 -30.28 -3.39 3.67
N SER A 657 -29.96 -4.32 2.78
CA SER A 657 -29.20 -4.04 1.55
C SER A 657 -29.94 -3.12 0.55
N LYS A 658 -31.29 -3.14 0.54
CA LYS A 658 -32.08 -2.27 -0.35
C LYS A 658 -31.96 -0.79 0.03
N GLU A 659 -31.88 -0.50 1.33
CA GLU A 659 -31.80 0.86 1.87
C GLU A 659 -30.35 1.24 2.23
N ASN A 660 -29.40 0.33 2.11
CA ASN A 660 -28.04 0.44 2.63
C ASN A 660 -28.02 1.03 4.05
N ALA A 661 -28.75 0.38 4.95
CA ALA A 661 -28.97 0.85 6.30
C ALA A 661 -28.98 -0.28 7.31
N VAL A 662 -28.58 0.02 8.54
CA VAL A 662 -28.77 -0.86 9.70
C VAL A 662 -30.08 -0.48 10.35
N VAL A 663 -31.01 -1.45 10.45
CA VAL A 663 -32.41 -1.23 10.86
C VAL A 663 -32.74 -2.01 12.09
N GLY A 664 -33.36 -1.38 13.08
CA GLY A 664 -33.90 -2.01 14.28
C GLY A 664 -35.13 -2.86 13.99
N LYS A 665 -35.22 -4.07 14.53
CA LYS A 665 -36.36 -4.98 14.31
C LYS A 665 -37.65 -4.45 14.91
N LYS A 666 -37.58 -3.94 16.15
CA LYS A 666 -38.73 -3.49 16.92
C LYS A 666 -39.09 -2.03 16.66
N HIS A 667 -38.12 -1.13 16.85
CA HIS A 667 -38.35 0.31 16.80
C HIS A 667 -38.10 0.93 15.43
N LYS A 668 -37.68 0.17 14.43
CA LYS A 668 -37.42 0.60 13.05
C LYS A 668 -36.43 1.77 12.94
N LYS A 669 -35.69 2.06 14.02
CA LYS A 669 -34.61 3.06 13.99
C LYS A 669 -33.60 2.66 12.93
N LYS A 670 -33.20 3.64 12.10
CA LYS A 670 -32.27 3.42 11.00
C LYS A 670 -30.95 4.15 11.26
N TYR A 671 -29.84 3.48 10.96
CA TYR A 671 -28.51 4.05 10.93
C TYR A 671 -28.01 3.97 9.50
N LYS A 672 -27.66 5.11 8.92
CA LYS A 672 -27.21 5.27 7.55
C LYS A 672 -25.87 6.00 7.52
N ILE A 673 -25.18 5.92 6.41
CA ILE A 673 -23.98 6.70 6.13
C ILE A 673 -24.30 8.20 6.29
N GLY A 674 -23.41 8.95 6.92
CA GLY A 674 -23.57 10.38 7.23
C GLY A 674 -24.36 10.68 8.51
N ASN A 675 -25.00 9.68 9.17
CA ASN A 675 -25.68 9.96 10.42
C ASN A 675 -24.69 10.25 11.55
N LYS A 676 -24.96 11.29 12.33
CA LYS A 676 -24.23 11.63 13.54
C LYS A 676 -24.67 10.71 14.69
N VAL A 677 -23.71 10.17 15.41
CA VAL A 677 -23.91 9.26 16.54
C VAL A 677 -22.94 9.61 17.66
N TYR A 678 -23.31 9.28 18.89
CA TYR A 678 -22.39 9.35 20.01
C TYR A 678 -21.92 7.93 20.35
N VAL A 679 -20.63 7.75 20.41
CA VAL A 679 -19.99 6.43 20.60
C VAL A 679 -19.08 6.44 21.82
N VAL A 680 -18.92 5.27 22.44
CA VAL A 680 -18.00 5.04 23.55
C VAL A 680 -17.00 3.98 23.10
N VAL A 681 -15.73 4.19 23.43
CA VAL A 681 -14.66 3.21 23.16
C VAL A 681 -14.91 1.98 24.02
N LYS A 682 -15.19 0.85 23.39
CA LYS A 682 -15.46 -0.42 24.04
C LYS A 682 -14.20 -1.24 24.22
N ASP A 683 -13.38 -1.28 23.18
CA ASP A 683 -12.13 -2.03 23.12
C ASP A 683 -11.21 -1.43 22.04
N ALA A 684 -9.90 -1.55 22.23
CA ALA A 684 -8.91 -1.17 21.24
C ALA A 684 -7.72 -2.11 21.36
N SER A 685 -7.08 -2.41 20.24
CA SER A 685 -5.91 -3.28 20.20
C SER A 685 -4.94 -2.83 19.11
N LYS A 686 -3.76 -2.35 19.51
CA LYS A 686 -2.69 -1.99 18.59
C LYS A 686 -2.19 -3.20 17.80
N VAL A 687 -2.13 -4.38 18.42
CA VAL A 687 -1.68 -5.63 17.76
C VAL A 687 -2.65 -6.06 16.66
N ASN A 688 -3.97 -5.94 16.91
CA ASN A 688 -5.00 -6.26 15.92
C ASN A 688 -5.35 -5.05 15.02
N ARG A 689 -4.79 -3.86 15.28
CA ARG A 689 -5.06 -2.61 14.56
C ARG A 689 -6.55 -2.29 14.48
N THR A 690 -7.27 -2.49 15.60
CA THR A 690 -8.72 -2.35 15.67
C THR A 690 -9.15 -1.45 16.82
N VAL A 691 -10.21 -0.65 16.54
CA VAL A 691 -10.94 0.11 17.54
C VAL A 691 -12.41 -0.31 17.47
N ASP A 692 -12.95 -0.83 18.56
CA ASP A 692 -14.35 -1.22 18.69
C ASP A 692 -15.10 -0.19 19.54
N PHE A 693 -16.17 0.35 18.97
CA PHE A 693 -17.06 1.30 19.63
C PHE A 693 -18.40 0.68 19.99
N ALA A 694 -19.08 1.29 20.94
CA ALA A 694 -20.51 1.07 21.21
C ALA A 694 -21.28 2.38 21.04
N ILE A 695 -22.46 2.35 20.42
CA ILE A 695 -23.36 3.53 20.40
C ILE A 695 -23.92 3.74 21.79
N SER A 696 -23.91 5.00 22.26
CA SER A 696 -24.54 5.40 23.52
C SER A 696 -25.68 6.41 23.25
N ASN A 697 -26.78 6.25 23.99
CA ASN A 697 -27.88 7.21 23.97
C ASN A 697 -27.71 8.35 24.99
N SER A 698 -26.73 8.24 25.89
CA SER A 698 -26.39 9.26 26.88
C SER A 698 -24.93 9.66 26.73
N ARG A 699 -24.63 10.96 26.85
CA ARG A 699 -23.25 11.45 26.87
C ARG A 699 -22.58 11.03 28.17
N VAL A 700 -21.46 10.29 28.05
CA VAL A 700 -20.57 10.00 29.18
C VAL A 700 -19.73 11.23 29.45
N LEU A 701 -19.73 11.75 30.66
CA LEU A 701 -18.85 12.85 31.06
C LEU A 701 -17.37 12.40 30.91
N LYS A 702 -16.58 13.19 30.22
CA LYS A 702 -15.12 12.97 30.19
C LYS A 702 -14.63 12.94 31.64
N LYS A 703 -13.91 11.87 32.03
CA LYS A 703 -13.19 11.87 33.31
C LYS A 703 -12.19 13.03 33.24
N GLU A 704 -12.36 14.05 34.09
CA GLU A 704 -11.34 15.06 34.29
C GLU A 704 -10.06 14.33 34.66
N LYS A 705 -9.01 14.49 33.87
CA LYS A 705 -7.67 14.03 34.24
C LYS A 705 -7.29 14.83 35.49
N SER A 706 -7.31 14.19 36.67
CA SER A 706 -6.64 14.73 37.83
C SER A 706 -5.16 14.96 37.48
N LYS A 707 -4.74 16.21 37.59
CA LYS A 707 -3.36 16.68 37.38
C LYS A 707 -2.33 15.92 38.19
#